data_a91721c469fe091a462a9ae4713d7636
#
_entry.id   a91721c469fe091a462a9ae4713d7636
#
_cell.length_a   1.000
_cell.length_b   1.000
_cell.length_c   1.000
_cell.angle_alpha   90.00
_cell.angle_beta   90.00
_cell.angle_gamma   90.00
#
_symmetry.space_group_name_H-M   'P 1'
#
loop_
_entity.id
_entity.type
_entity.pdbx_description
1 polymer ?
#
loop_
_entity_poly.entity_id
_entity_poly.type
_entity_poly.pdbx_seq_one_letter_code
_entity_poly.pdbx_strand_id
1 'polypeptide(L)'
;MITSKYDWQLASPSADEAFLALAKKAGLEASVATLLYERGIQTKEDLEDFLEPKLEKLHDPYLLHDMDKAVERIRRAIEDYEQILIYGDYDADGMTSASIMKETLEQMGAEVQVYLPNRFTDGYGPNESVYKYFIEQQGISLIVTVDNGVAGNQAIAMAQAMGVDVIVTDHHSMPEVLPDAYAIIHPEHPDADYPFHYLAGCGVAFKLACALLEEVPVDLLDLVAIGTIADMVSLTDENRILVKYGLGVLQHTQRMGLQELLEIAGIRPEDVNEETVGFQIAPRLNALGRLDDPNPAIELLTGFDDEEAHEIALMIHQKNEERKEIVQAIYDEAKTMVDPSLSAQVLAKEGWNPGVLGIVAGRLLEELHQPVVVLSIEDGRAKGSARSPESVNIFDALDPHRSLFVAFGGHAGAAGMTLEVDQLPALSQALTDYIAEQEIDLRSKSSLAIDEELHLTELTLETLKSFDRLSPFGMDNKKPVFLVRNFKVEGARSMGAGNTHLKLKISQEDATFEVVAFGLGSLETEFAQAQDLELAVQLSVNQWNGQTTLQLMLVDARVDGVQLFNVRSKNASLPAGVPVLDFTKELPDLTGASAVVVGNIPEDLESLRKIFQEHDFQAVYFKNEIAKAYYLTGYGSRDQYAKLYKTIYQYPEFDVRYKLKDLAAYLKIQQILLVKMIQIFQELGFVTIENGIMKVNKEAEKREIAESSIYQNLKQTVKEQELMALGTVREIYDYLTGQAS
;
A
#
# COMPACT_ATOMS: atom_id res chain seq x y z
N MET A 1 13.90 -10.22 3.37
CA MET A 1 14.71 -9.00 3.67
C MET A 1 13.75 -7.81 3.78
N ILE A 2 13.97 -6.94 4.74
CA ILE A 2 13.19 -5.71 4.93
C ILE A 2 13.79 -4.64 4.02
N THR A 3 12.97 -4.13 3.09
CA THR A 3 13.38 -3.05 2.18
C THR A 3 12.34 -1.94 2.25
N SER A 4 12.79 -0.70 2.47
CA SER A 4 11.92 0.45 2.41
C SER A 4 11.28 0.60 1.03
N LYS A 5 9.99 0.90 0.98
CA LYS A 5 9.25 1.22 -0.24
C LYS A 5 9.48 2.65 -0.69
N TYR A 6 9.82 3.54 0.26
CA TYR A 6 9.90 4.98 0.07
C TYR A 6 11.30 5.53 0.37
N ASP A 7 11.60 6.70 -0.15
CA ASP A 7 12.69 7.55 0.29
C ASP A 7 12.17 8.47 1.41
N TRP A 8 12.68 8.27 2.64
CA TRP A 8 12.16 8.95 3.83
C TRP A 8 12.76 10.34 3.96
N GLN A 9 11.89 11.33 3.98
CA GLN A 9 12.21 12.73 4.19
C GLN A 9 11.78 13.13 5.61
N LEU A 10 12.72 13.12 6.54
CA LEU A 10 12.45 13.56 7.91
C LEU A 10 12.34 15.07 7.93
N ALA A 11 11.20 15.58 8.33
CA ALA A 11 11.02 17.00 8.58
C ALA A 11 11.96 17.46 9.71
N SER A 12 12.47 18.70 9.60
CA SER A 12 13.14 19.37 10.70
C SER A 12 12.18 20.42 11.26
N PRO A 13 11.20 19.98 12.06
CA PRO A 13 10.08 20.80 12.43
C PRO A 13 10.51 22.02 13.25
N SER A 14 10.09 23.20 12.80
CA SER A 14 10.33 24.44 13.53
C SER A 14 9.09 25.32 13.48
N ALA A 15 8.53 25.63 14.63
CA ALA A 15 7.46 26.58 14.74
C ALA A 15 7.93 27.83 15.53
N ASP A 16 7.36 28.98 15.19
CA ASP A 16 7.58 30.23 15.90
C ASP A 16 7.14 30.09 17.38
N GLU A 17 7.96 30.61 18.32
CA GLU A 17 7.64 30.61 19.75
C GLU A 17 6.30 31.30 20.06
N ALA A 18 5.93 32.35 19.30
CA ALA A 18 4.66 33.01 19.47
C ALA A 18 3.48 32.10 19.09
N PHE A 19 3.60 31.34 18.00
CA PHE A 19 2.61 30.36 17.59
C PHE A 19 2.51 29.19 18.57
N LEU A 20 3.63 28.65 19.04
CA LEU A 20 3.64 27.59 20.08
C LEU A 20 2.92 28.04 21.36
N ALA A 21 3.11 29.32 21.76
CA ALA A 21 2.39 29.89 22.90
C ALA A 21 0.88 30.03 22.67
N LEU A 22 0.45 30.33 21.43
CA LEU A 22 -0.98 30.34 21.04
C LEU A 22 -1.57 28.94 21.04
N ALA A 23 -0.90 27.99 20.42
CA ALA A 23 -1.33 26.58 20.34
C ALA A 23 -1.46 25.95 21.73
N LYS A 24 -0.50 26.23 22.64
CA LYS A 24 -0.58 25.79 24.04
C LYS A 24 -1.80 26.36 24.76
N LYS A 25 -2.21 27.61 24.50
CA LYS A 25 -3.45 28.18 25.06
C LYS A 25 -4.70 27.50 24.50
N ALA A 26 -4.65 27.02 23.27
CA ALA A 26 -5.71 26.21 22.64
C ALA A 26 -5.69 24.74 23.11
N GLY A 27 -4.76 24.35 24.02
CA GLY A 27 -4.66 23.00 24.58
C GLY A 27 -4.03 22.00 23.60
N LEU A 28 -3.14 22.46 22.71
CA LEU A 28 -2.37 21.58 21.84
C LEU A 28 -0.99 21.29 22.43
N GLU A 29 -0.50 20.08 22.19
CA GLU A 29 0.88 19.69 22.43
C GLU A 29 1.83 20.37 21.41
N ALA A 30 3.10 20.50 21.78
CA ALA A 30 4.07 21.21 20.93
C ALA A 30 4.28 20.53 19.56
N SER A 31 4.29 19.20 19.52
CA SER A 31 4.38 18.41 18.29
C SER A 31 3.23 18.70 17.33
N VAL A 32 1.99 18.67 17.84
CA VAL A 32 0.79 18.99 17.02
C VAL A 32 0.82 20.44 16.53
N ALA A 33 1.25 21.37 17.39
CA ALA A 33 1.38 22.77 17.02
C ALA A 33 2.42 22.99 15.91
N THR A 34 3.56 22.34 16.02
CA THR A 34 4.63 22.42 15.01
C THR A 34 4.14 21.86 13.66
N LEU A 35 3.47 20.72 13.68
CA LEU A 35 2.89 20.12 12.49
C LEU A 35 1.86 21.05 11.79
N LEU A 36 0.99 21.71 12.57
CA LEU A 36 0.05 22.70 12.04
C LEU A 36 0.76 23.90 11.41
N TYR A 37 1.82 24.38 12.08
CA TYR A 37 2.61 25.50 11.58
C TYR A 37 3.24 25.20 10.21
N GLU A 38 3.79 24.00 10.04
CA GLU A 38 4.36 23.53 8.78
C GLU A 38 3.31 23.35 7.67
N ARG A 39 2.07 23.02 8.05
CA ARG A 39 0.92 22.96 7.13
C ARG A 39 0.36 24.34 6.75
N GLY A 40 1.04 25.41 7.16
CA GLY A 40 0.65 26.78 6.83
C GLY A 40 -0.35 27.41 7.80
N ILE A 41 -0.73 26.72 8.88
CA ILE A 41 -1.58 27.27 9.95
C ILE A 41 -0.69 28.07 10.90
N GLN A 42 -0.54 29.37 10.67
CA GLN A 42 0.50 30.17 11.32
C GLN A 42 -0.04 31.33 12.17
N THR A 43 -1.31 31.69 11.99
CA THR A 43 -1.96 32.77 12.74
C THR A 43 -2.93 32.22 13.77
N LYS A 44 -3.37 33.10 14.67
CA LYS A 44 -4.42 32.74 15.64
C LYS A 44 -5.73 32.42 14.93
N GLU A 45 -6.09 33.18 13.90
CA GLU A 45 -7.32 33.00 13.14
C GLU A 45 -7.30 31.67 12.39
N ASP A 46 -6.23 31.37 11.66
CA ASP A 46 -6.07 30.07 10.98
C ASP A 46 -6.18 28.90 11.94
N LEU A 47 -5.56 29.02 13.14
CA LEU A 47 -5.62 27.97 14.16
C LEU A 47 -7.04 27.76 14.69
N GLU A 48 -7.77 28.83 14.98
CA GLU A 48 -9.16 28.77 15.42
C GLU A 48 -10.07 28.17 14.35
N ASP A 49 -9.94 28.62 13.09
CA ASP A 49 -10.72 28.11 11.96
C ASP A 49 -10.41 26.66 11.64
N PHE A 50 -9.16 26.25 11.76
CA PHE A 50 -8.77 24.86 11.54
C PHE A 50 -9.31 23.90 12.61
N LEU A 51 -9.21 24.28 13.89
CA LEU A 51 -9.63 23.44 15.02
C LEU A 51 -11.15 23.41 15.20
N GLU A 52 -11.78 24.56 15.04
CA GLU A 52 -13.21 24.79 15.24
C GLU A 52 -13.82 25.49 14.00
N PRO A 53 -13.83 24.78 12.85
CA PRO A 53 -14.42 25.36 11.64
C PRO A 53 -15.89 25.70 11.86
N LYS A 54 -16.35 26.75 11.21
CA LYS A 54 -17.72 27.27 11.36
C LYS A 54 -18.42 27.31 10.02
N LEU A 55 -19.71 26.93 9.99
CA LEU A 55 -20.53 26.98 8.77
C LEU A 55 -20.67 28.40 8.20
N GLU A 56 -20.57 29.41 9.04
CA GLU A 56 -20.62 30.83 8.63
C GLU A 56 -19.36 31.27 7.85
N LYS A 57 -18.31 30.45 7.83
CA LYS A 57 -17.09 30.65 7.02
C LYS A 57 -17.20 30.06 5.61
N LEU A 58 -18.26 29.33 5.29
CA LEU A 58 -18.51 28.89 3.92
C LEU A 58 -18.64 30.10 2.99
N HIS A 59 -17.99 30.03 1.83
CA HIS A 59 -18.06 31.12 0.85
C HIS A 59 -19.48 31.30 0.33
N ASP A 60 -19.81 32.53 -0.06
CA ASP A 60 -21.13 32.85 -0.64
C ASP A 60 -21.33 32.03 -1.93
N PRO A 61 -22.39 31.21 -2.05
CA PRO A 61 -22.67 30.45 -3.26
C PRO A 61 -22.79 31.29 -4.52
N TYR A 62 -23.22 32.55 -4.39
CA TYR A 62 -23.35 33.47 -5.51
C TYR A 62 -22.01 33.98 -6.09
N LEU A 63 -20.87 33.59 -5.49
CA LEU A 63 -19.55 33.79 -6.10
C LEU A 63 -19.24 32.76 -7.23
N LEU A 64 -19.98 31.65 -7.27
CA LEU A 64 -19.91 30.71 -8.39
C LEU A 64 -20.57 31.30 -9.64
N HIS A 65 -19.95 31.06 -10.79
CA HIS A 65 -20.46 31.54 -12.07
C HIS A 65 -21.89 31.06 -12.31
N ASP A 66 -22.73 31.91 -12.93
CA ASP A 66 -24.12 31.64 -13.30
C ASP A 66 -25.04 31.16 -12.15
N MET A 67 -24.64 31.27 -10.87
CA MET A 67 -25.44 30.78 -9.74
C MET A 67 -26.81 31.52 -9.68
N ASP A 68 -26.82 32.83 -9.85
CA ASP A 68 -28.05 33.65 -9.86
C ASP A 68 -28.98 33.22 -11.01
N LYS A 69 -28.43 33.02 -12.19
CA LYS A 69 -29.15 32.61 -13.39
C LYS A 69 -29.73 31.18 -13.25
N ALA A 70 -28.99 30.27 -12.66
CA ALA A 70 -29.46 28.91 -12.38
C ALA A 70 -30.60 28.91 -11.35
N VAL A 71 -30.44 29.65 -10.24
CA VAL A 71 -31.48 29.78 -9.21
C VAL A 71 -32.77 30.38 -9.78
N GLU A 72 -32.69 31.44 -10.58
CA GLU A 72 -33.84 32.04 -11.24
C GLU A 72 -34.54 31.05 -12.19
N ARG A 73 -33.78 30.31 -12.98
CA ARG A 73 -34.32 29.31 -13.92
C ARG A 73 -35.04 28.17 -13.22
N ILE A 74 -34.43 27.65 -12.15
CA ILE A 74 -35.02 26.56 -11.36
C ILE A 74 -36.30 27.03 -10.66
N ARG A 75 -36.28 28.18 -10.01
CA ARG A 75 -37.49 28.77 -9.37
C ARG A 75 -38.64 28.95 -10.37
N ARG A 76 -38.32 29.45 -11.57
CA ARG A 76 -39.31 29.56 -12.64
C ARG A 76 -39.85 28.19 -13.06
N ALA A 77 -39.01 27.18 -13.18
CA ALA A 77 -39.46 25.82 -13.50
C ALA A 77 -40.42 25.26 -12.45
N ILE A 78 -40.15 25.51 -11.18
CA ILE A 78 -41.03 25.11 -10.06
C ILE A 78 -42.37 25.87 -10.12
N GLU A 79 -42.34 27.18 -10.35
CA GLU A 79 -43.55 28.01 -10.46
C GLU A 79 -44.42 27.60 -11.65
N ASP A 80 -43.82 27.22 -12.77
CA ASP A 80 -44.48 26.79 -13.99
C ASP A 80 -44.83 25.31 -14.03
N TYR A 81 -44.53 24.53 -12.95
CA TYR A 81 -44.74 23.09 -12.84
C TYR A 81 -44.04 22.30 -13.96
N GLU A 82 -42.84 22.73 -14.35
CA GLU A 82 -42.02 22.06 -15.32
C GLU A 82 -41.44 20.74 -14.74
N GLN A 83 -41.36 19.68 -15.58
CA GLN A 83 -40.68 18.43 -15.20
C GLN A 83 -39.17 18.64 -15.26
N ILE A 84 -38.47 18.34 -14.17
CA ILE A 84 -37.03 18.53 -14.03
C ILE A 84 -36.35 17.16 -13.99
N LEU A 85 -35.32 16.98 -14.82
CA LEU A 85 -34.42 15.84 -14.73
C LEU A 85 -33.15 16.25 -13.98
N ILE A 86 -32.82 15.52 -12.92
CA ILE A 86 -31.51 15.53 -12.29
C ILE A 86 -30.68 14.41 -12.93
N TYR A 87 -29.61 14.77 -13.61
CA TYR A 87 -28.73 13.82 -14.29
C TYR A 87 -27.38 13.77 -13.58
N GLY A 88 -27.13 12.70 -12.82
CA GLY A 88 -25.92 12.54 -12.00
C GLY A 88 -24.82 11.74 -12.66
N ASP A 89 -23.83 11.30 -11.88
CA ASP A 89 -22.85 10.30 -12.26
C ASP A 89 -23.06 8.98 -11.47
N TYR A 90 -22.37 7.92 -11.87
CA TYR A 90 -22.55 6.54 -11.39
C TYR A 90 -21.72 6.19 -10.15
N ASP A 91 -20.92 7.11 -9.62
CA ASP A 91 -20.12 6.88 -8.40
C ASP A 91 -20.73 7.55 -7.16
N ALA A 92 -20.05 7.42 -6.02
CA ALA A 92 -20.60 7.91 -4.75
C ALA A 92 -20.73 9.43 -4.70
N ASP A 93 -19.89 10.20 -5.42
CA ASP A 93 -20.04 11.66 -5.50
C ASP A 93 -21.25 12.02 -6.35
N GLY A 94 -21.41 11.42 -7.53
CA GLY A 94 -22.58 11.60 -8.38
C GLY A 94 -23.89 11.17 -7.69
N MET A 95 -23.89 10.02 -6.98
CA MET A 95 -25.04 9.53 -6.22
C MET A 95 -25.45 10.51 -5.12
N THR A 96 -24.50 11.01 -4.34
CA THR A 96 -24.78 11.98 -3.26
C THR A 96 -25.15 13.34 -3.80
N SER A 97 -24.53 13.80 -4.88
CA SER A 97 -24.89 15.03 -5.60
C SER A 97 -26.35 15.01 -6.09
N ALA A 98 -26.75 13.90 -6.72
CA ALA A 98 -28.11 13.73 -7.22
C ALA A 98 -29.13 13.65 -6.07
N SER A 99 -28.77 13.00 -4.96
CA SER A 99 -29.61 12.93 -3.76
C SER A 99 -29.79 14.30 -3.10
N ILE A 100 -28.73 15.11 -3.00
CA ILE A 100 -28.76 16.48 -2.49
C ILE A 100 -29.74 17.33 -3.33
N MET A 101 -29.61 17.29 -4.65
CA MET A 101 -30.48 18.07 -5.53
C MET A 101 -31.92 17.54 -5.52
N LYS A 102 -32.15 16.22 -5.46
CA LYS A 102 -33.50 15.65 -5.34
C LYS A 102 -34.21 16.17 -4.11
N GLU A 103 -33.61 16.03 -2.94
CA GLU A 103 -34.22 16.48 -1.68
C GLU A 103 -34.46 18.01 -1.68
N THR A 104 -33.49 18.79 -2.19
CA THR A 104 -33.62 20.25 -2.29
C THR A 104 -34.79 20.66 -3.16
N LEU A 105 -34.92 20.13 -4.35
CA LEU A 105 -35.97 20.48 -5.29
C LEU A 105 -37.34 19.97 -4.84
N GLU A 106 -37.44 18.77 -4.29
CA GLU A 106 -38.64 18.19 -3.71
C GLU A 106 -39.11 19.03 -2.50
N GLN A 107 -38.20 19.49 -1.63
CA GLN A 107 -38.53 20.42 -0.53
C GLN A 107 -39.11 21.71 -1.02
N MET A 108 -38.68 22.20 -2.17
CA MET A 108 -39.22 23.41 -2.82
C MET A 108 -40.53 23.14 -3.58
N GLY A 109 -41.00 21.90 -3.66
CA GLY A 109 -42.23 21.49 -4.32
C GLY A 109 -42.10 21.18 -5.81
N ALA A 110 -40.89 20.94 -6.31
CA ALA A 110 -40.67 20.48 -7.68
C ALA A 110 -41.06 19.01 -7.90
N GLU A 111 -41.50 18.70 -9.12
CA GLU A 111 -41.60 17.33 -9.59
C GLU A 111 -40.29 16.97 -10.32
N VAL A 112 -39.51 16.03 -9.75
CA VAL A 112 -38.21 15.67 -10.26
C VAL A 112 -38.12 14.21 -10.64
N GLN A 113 -37.34 13.92 -11.68
CA GLN A 113 -36.85 12.59 -12.00
C GLN A 113 -35.34 12.58 -11.84
N VAL A 114 -34.80 11.50 -11.31
CA VAL A 114 -33.35 11.32 -11.15
C VAL A 114 -32.89 10.21 -12.07
N TYR A 115 -31.77 10.41 -12.72
CA TYR A 115 -31.12 9.40 -13.54
C TYR A 115 -29.62 9.43 -13.36
N LEU A 116 -29.07 8.29 -13.01
CA LEU A 116 -27.63 8.04 -12.99
C LEU A 116 -27.26 7.15 -14.19
N PRO A 117 -26.33 7.58 -15.05
CA PRO A 117 -25.99 6.81 -16.26
C PRO A 117 -25.36 5.46 -15.90
N ASN A 118 -25.69 4.45 -16.70
CA ASN A 118 -25.05 3.15 -16.56
C ASN A 118 -23.72 3.14 -17.32
N ARG A 119 -22.62 2.86 -16.64
CA ARG A 119 -21.25 2.84 -17.18
C ARG A 119 -21.09 1.98 -18.45
N PHE A 120 -21.89 0.92 -18.58
CA PHE A 120 -21.77 -0.07 -19.67
C PHE A 120 -22.59 0.31 -20.90
N THR A 121 -23.79 0.89 -20.70
CA THR A 121 -24.74 1.21 -21.77
C THR A 121 -24.67 2.66 -22.20
N ASP A 122 -24.49 3.59 -21.26
CA ASP A 122 -24.59 5.03 -21.51
C ASP A 122 -23.22 5.71 -21.58
N GLY A 123 -22.23 5.14 -20.90
CA GLY A 123 -20.89 5.71 -20.77
C GLY A 123 -20.78 6.74 -19.66
N TYR A 124 -19.82 7.65 -19.77
CA TYR A 124 -19.59 8.73 -18.82
C TYR A 124 -20.18 10.04 -19.31
N GLY A 125 -20.83 10.78 -18.40
CA GLY A 125 -21.35 12.12 -18.64
C GLY A 125 -22.64 12.15 -19.47
N PRO A 126 -23.04 13.32 -19.97
CA PRO A 126 -24.27 13.52 -20.72
C PRO A 126 -24.38 12.64 -21.96
N ASN A 127 -25.51 11.92 -22.10
CA ASN A 127 -25.78 10.99 -23.21
C ASN A 127 -26.97 11.46 -24.05
N GLU A 128 -26.76 11.67 -25.37
CA GLU A 128 -27.81 12.16 -26.27
C GLU A 128 -29.06 11.26 -26.31
N SER A 129 -28.90 9.94 -26.31
CA SER A 129 -30.01 8.99 -26.37
C SER A 129 -30.84 9.02 -25.11
N VAL A 130 -30.18 9.15 -23.94
CA VAL A 130 -30.83 9.27 -22.65
C VAL A 130 -31.57 10.60 -22.54
N TYR A 131 -30.94 11.73 -22.90
CA TYR A 131 -31.60 13.03 -22.89
C TYR A 131 -32.83 13.03 -23.80
N LYS A 132 -32.68 12.52 -25.03
CA LYS A 132 -33.78 12.42 -25.99
C LYS A 132 -34.93 11.59 -25.43
N TYR A 133 -34.68 10.46 -24.78
CA TYR A 133 -35.71 9.65 -24.14
C TYR A 133 -36.47 10.44 -23.07
N PHE A 134 -35.81 11.15 -22.17
CA PHE A 134 -36.45 11.92 -21.12
C PHE A 134 -37.24 13.10 -21.67
N ILE A 135 -36.71 13.81 -22.66
CA ILE A 135 -37.38 14.94 -23.30
C ILE A 135 -38.64 14.45 -24.05
N GLU A 136 -38.51 13.43 -24.90
CA GLU A 136 -39.65 13.03 -25.77
C GLU A 136 -40.68 12.15 -25.08
N GLN A 137 -40.26 11.30 -24.12
CA GLN A 137 -41.12 10.28 -23.52
C GLN A 137 -41.58 10.66 -22.12
N GLN A 138 -40.81 11.45 -21.38
CA GLN A 138 -41.10 11.85 -20.00
C GLN A 138 -41.49 13.32 -19.87
N GLY A 139 -41.38 14.12 -20.94
CA GLY A 139 -41.78 15.50 -20.97
C GLY A 139 -40.88 16.45 -20.16
N ILE A 140 -39.61 16.08 -19.98
CA ILE A 140 -38.63 16.91 -19.28
C ILE A 140 -38.43 18.22 -20.05
N SER A 141 -38.44 19.35 -19.34
CA SER A 141 -38.24 20.68 -19.87
C SER A 141 -37.08 21.45 -19.25
N LEU A 142 -36.50 20.92 -18.16
CA LEU A 142 -35.24 21.40 -17.57
C LEU A 142 -34.37 20.20 -17.17
N ILE A 143 -33.09 20.24 -17.51
CA ILE A 143 -32.12 19.28 -17.05
C ILE A 143 -31.12 19.97 -16.12
N VAL A 144 -30.88 19.42 -14.95
CA VAL A 144 -29.81 19.82 -14.02
C VAL A 144 -28.82 18.69 -13.94
N THR A 145 -27.62 18.90 -14.48
CA THR A 145 -26.54 17.90 -14.29
C THR A 145 -25.84 18.14 -12.96
N VAL A 146 -25.42 17.07 -12.31
CA VAL A 146 -24.66 17.11 -11.08
C VAL A 146 -23.47 16.16 -11.17
N ASP A 147 -22.28 16.66 -10.79
CA ASP A 147 -21.02 15.90 -10.86
C ASP A 147 -20.65 15.47 -12.29
N ASN A 148 -21.16 16.13 -13.27
CA ASN A 148 -20.80 15.98 -14.69
C ASN A 148 -21.40 17.12 -15.53
N GLY A 149 -21.00 17.20 -16.80
CA GLY A 149 -21.66 18.06 -17.76
C GLY A 149 -20.73 18.99 -18.52
N VAL A 150 -19.60 19.43 -17.95
CA VAL A 150 -18.69 20.39 -18.65
C VAL A 150 -18.13 19.86 -19.95
N ALA A 151 -18.04 18.54 -20.13
CA ALA A 151 -17.61 17.89 -21.38
C ALA A 151 -18.80 17.44 -22.26
N GLY A 152 -20.04 17.76 -21.90
CA GLY A 152 -21.26 17.27 -22.54
C GLY A 152 -21.76 18.05 -23.77
N ASN A 153 -20.86 18.70 -24.52
CA ASN A 153 -21.20 19.65 -25.59
C ASN A 153 -22.27 19.15 -26.56
N GLN A 154 -22.20 17.91 -27.03
CA GLN A 154 -23.14 17.38 -28.01
C GLN A 154 -24.54 17.14 -27.44
N ALA A 155 -24.62 16.45 -26.30
CA ALA A 155 -25.89 16.15 -25.65
C ALA A 155 -26.60 17.44 -25.17
N ILE A 156 -25.85 18.40 -24.63
CA ILE A 156 -26.38 19.69 -24.19
C ILE A 156 -26.89 20.51 -25.39
N ALA A 157 -26.13 20.63 -26.46
CA ALA A 157 -26.57 21.33 -27.67
C ALA A 157 -27.82 20.69 -28.29
N MET A 158 -27.94 19.34 -28.26
CA MET A 158 -29.12 18.63 -28.69
C MET A 158 -30.35 18.98 -27.81
N ALA A 159 -30.20 18.93 -26.49
CA ALA A 159 -31.28 19.29 -25.57
C ALA A 159 -31.78 20.75 -25.79
N GLN A 160 -30.86 21.69 -25.90
CA GLN A 160 -31.15 23.08 -26.21
C GLN A 160 -31.88 23.26 -27.57
N ALA A 161 -31.44 22.53 -28.60
CA ALA A 161 -32.10 22.52 -29.91
C ALA A 161 -33.51 21.94 -29.84
N MET A 162 -33.84 21.11 -28.86
CA MET A 162 -35.18 20.60 -28.56
C MET A 162 -36.00 21.53 -27.65
N GLY A 163 -35.43 22.65 -27.24
CA GLY A 163 -36.10 23.65 -26.40
C GLY A 163 -36.02 23.37 -24.91
N VAL A 164 -35.09 22.53 -24.47
CA VAL A 164 -34.87 22.16 -23.06
C VAL A 164 -33.61 22.83 -22.56
N ASP A 165 -33.73 23.64 -21.51
CA ASP A 165 -32.59 24.27 -20.86
C ASP A 165 -31.77 23.23 -20.06
N VAL A 166 -30.44 23.40 -20.07
CA VAL A 166 -29.53 22.57 -19.29
C VAL A 166 -28.72 23.44 -18.33
N ILE A 167 -28.79 23.16 -17.05
CA ILE A 167 -27.93 23.74 -16.00
C ILE A 167 -26.88 22.71 -15.67
N VAL A 168 -25.61 23.08 -15.83
CA VAL A 168 -24.46 22.22 -15.50
C VAL A 168 -23.97 22.58 -14.09
N THR A 169 -23.86 21.57 -13.21
CA THR A 169 -23.06 21.66 -11.98
C THR A 169 -22.01 20.60 -11.99
N ASP A 170 -20.75 21.00 -12.01
CA ASP A 170 -19.63 20.10 -12.20
C ASP A 170 -18.36 20.64 -11.51
N HIS A 171 -17.38 19.77 -11.31
CA HIS A 171 -16.08 20.12 -10.74
C HIS A 171 -14.90 19.49 -11.53
N HIS A 172 -15.19 18.68 -12.52
CA HIS A 172 -14.18 18.05 -13.36
C HIS A 172 -13.39 19.06 -14.18
N SER A 173 -12.20 18.65 -14.65
CA SER A 173 -11.33 19.54 -15.43
C SER A 173 -12.05 20.21 -16.60
N MET A 174 -11.92 21.52 -16.68
CA MET A 174 -12.57 22.35 -17.68
C MET A 174 -11.99 22.07 -19.09
N PRO A 175 -12.82 21.75 -20.09
CA PRO A 175 -12.38 21.60 -21.48
C PRO A 175 -12.06 22.96 -22.10
N GLU A 176 -11.27 22.97 -23.18
CA GLU A 176 -10.97 24.21 -23.94
C GLU A 176 -12.25 24.92 -24.48
N VAL A 177 -13.27 24.12 -24.80
CA VAL A 177 -14.55 24.62 -25.33
C VAL A 177 -15.65 24.14 -24.41
N LEU A 178 -16.25 25.08 -23.68
CA LEU A 178 -17.37 24.82 -22.81
C LEU A 178 -18.65 24.52 -23.58
N PRO A 179 -19.58 23.72 -23.03
CA PRO A 179 -20.88 23.50 -23.62
C PRO A 179 -21.71 24.79 -23.61
N ASP A 180 -22.53 24.97 -24.63
CA ASP A 180 -23.50 26.07 -24.70
C ASP A 180 -24.72 25.75 -23.80
N ALA A 181 -24.49 25.65 -22.51
CA ALA A 181 -25.52 25.37 -21.51
C ALA A 181 -26.24 26.66 -21.09
N TYR A 182 -27.47 26.54 -20.54
CA TYR A 182 -28.18 27.66 -19.98
C TYR A 182 -27.40 28.34 -18.87
N ALA A 183 -26.84 27.58 -17.96
CA ALA A 183 -25.94 28.01 -16.91
C ALA A 183 -24.86 26.97 -16.64
N ILE A 184 -23.65 27.40 -16.24
CA ILE A 184 -22.54 26.53 -15.81
C ILE A 184 -22.08 26.99 -14.44
N ILE A 185 -22.31 26.16 -13.43
CA ILE A 185 -21.85 26.36 -12.06
C ILE A 185 -20.63 25.45 -11.86
N HIS A 186 -19.47 26.06 -11.74
CA HIS A 186 -18.20 25.33 -11.61
C HIS A 186 -17.18 26.16 -10.80
N PRO A 187 -16.46 25.57 -9.84
CA PRO A 187 -15.51 26.31 -8.99
C PRO A 187 -14.30 26.89 -9.76
N GLU A 188 -13.94 26.30 -10.92
CA GLU A 188 -12.84 26.78 -11.79
C GLU A 188 -13.35 27.50 -13.05
N HIS A 189 -14.60 27.99 -13.07
CA HIS A 189 -15.10 28.68 -14.26
C HIS A 189 -14.26 29.93 -14.58
N PRO A 190 -13.76 30.10 -15.84
CA PRO A 190 -12.80 31.14 -16.17
C PRO A 190 -13.34 32.59 -16.00
N ASP A 191 -14.66 32.77 -15.99
CA ASP A 191 -15.30 34.08 -15.83
C ASP A 191 -15.74 34.35 -14.38
N ALA A 192 -15.33 33.54 -13.40
CA ALA A 192 -15.59 33.76 -11.98
C ALA A 192 -14.27 33.61 -11.17
N ASP A 193 -14.27 34.20 -9.99
CA ASP A 193 -13.16 34.16 -9.04
C ASP A 193 -13.67 33.54 -7.73
N TYR A 194 -14.09 32.26 -7.81
CA TYR A 194 -14.51 31.53 -6.62
C TYR A 194 -13.30 31.19 -5.77
N PRO A 195 -13.31 31.51 -4.46
CA PRO A 195 -12.09 31.41 -3.64
C PRO A 195 -11.53 30.00 -3.46
N PHE A 196 -12.34 28.95 -3.62
CA PHE A 196 -11.95 27.56 -3.37
C PHE A 196 -12.29 26.64 -4.56
N HIS A 197 -11.28 26.18 -5.27
CA HIS A 197 -11.44 25.46 -6.54
C HIS A 197 -11.64 23.93 -6.39
N TYR A 198 -11.55 23.39 -5.19
CA TYR A 198 -11.48 21.94 -4.95
C TYR A 198 -12.77 21.34 -4.38
N LEU A 199 -13.92 21.98 -4.61
CA LEU A 199 -15.20 21.34 -4.26
C LEU A 199 -15.38 20.05 -5.06
N ALA A 200 -15.90 18.98 -4.41
CA ALA A 200 -16.42 17.81 -5.09
C ALA A 200 -17.76 18.13 -5.79
N GLY A 201 -18.26 17.26 -6.65
CA GLY A 201 -19.56 17.43 -7.30
C GLY A 201 -20.69 17.65 -6.30
N CYS A 202 -20.72 16.87 -5.20
CA CYS A 202 -21.68 17.03 -4.11
C CYS A 202 -21.53 18.38 -3.39
N GLY A 203 -20.32 18.92 -3.30
CA GLY A 203 -20.06 20.26 -2.78
C GLY A 203 -20.66 21.35 -3.65
N VAL A 204 -20.50 21.24 -4.97
CA VAL A 204 -21.12 22.18 -5.94
C VAL A 204 -22.65 22.09 -5.90
N ALA A 205 -23.21 20.87 -5.88
CA ALA A 205 -24.63 20.63 -5.72
C ALA A 205 -25.17 21.24 -4.39
N PHE A 206 -24.41 21.08 -3.30
CA PHE A 206 -24.74 21.67 -2.01
C PHE A 206 -24.72 23.21 -2.02
N LYS A 207 -23.75 23.81 -2.73
CA LYS A 207 -23.77 25.30 -2.90
C LYS A 207 -25.00 25.79 -3.65
N LEU A 208 -25.43 25.04 -4.68
CA LEU A 208 -26.70 25.37 -5.37
C LEU A 208 -27.89 25.16 -4.44
N ALA A 209 -27.89 24.11 -3.60
CA ALA A 209 -28.93 23.92 -2.58
C ALA A 209 -28.99 25.09 -1.57
N CYS A 210 -27.84 25.57 -1.09
CA CYS A 210 -27.76 26.73 -0.21
C CYS A 210 -28.37 28.00 -0.87
N ALA A 211 -28.09 28.23 -2.15
CA ALA A 211 -28.61 29.38 -2.89
C ALA A 211 -30.12 29.26 -3.13
N LEU A 212 -30.62 28.07 -3.42
CA LEU A 212 -32.05 27.81 -3.65
C LEU A 212 -32.88 27.96 -2.36
N LEU A 213 -32.39 27.43 -1.25
CA LEU A 213 -33.08 27.42 0.05
C LEU A 213 -32.84 28.72 0.85
N GLU A 214 -31.85 29.54 0.46
CA GLU A 214 -31.44 30.78 1.16
C GLU A 214 -30.94 30.51 2.60
N GLU A 215 -30.48 29.27 2.86
CA GLU A 215 -29.92 28.80 4.13
C GLU A 215 -28.90 27.66 3.89
N VAL A 216 -28.17 27.30 4.93
CA VAL A 216 -27.27 26.13 4.90
C VAL A 216 -28.09 24.91 5.34
N PRO A 217 -28.45 23.98 4.41
CA PRO A 217 -29.23 22.78 4.75
C PRO A 217 -28.40 21.76 5.47
N VAL A 218 -28.29 21.85 6.79
CA VAL A 218 -27.40 21.01 7.64
C VAL A 218 -27.70 19.54 7.50
N ASP A 219 -28.95 19.15 7.29
CA ASP A 219 -29.39 17.76 7.15
C ASP A 219 -28.81 17.06 5.89
N LEU A 220 -28.35 17.85 4.90
CA LEU A 220 -27.70 17.30 3.68
C LEU A 220 -26.19 17.10 3.84
N LEU A 221 -25.60 17.57 4.94
CA LEU A 221 -24.14 17.49 5.12
C LEU A 221 -23.61 16.06 5.26
N ASP A 222 -24.43 15.09 5.67
CA ASP A 222 -24.04 13.67 5.67
C ASP A 222 -23.74 13.17 4.24
N LEU A 223 -24.56 13.55 3.26
CA LEU A 223 -24.34 13.23 1.85
C LEU A 223 -23.08 13.95 1.31
N VAL A 224 -22.93 15.24 1.65
CA VAL A 224 -21.75 16.02 1.24
C VAL A 224 -20.47 15.41 1.77
N ALA A 225 -20.44 14.94 3.03
CA ALA A 225 -19.26 14.29 3.58
C ALA A 225 -18.95 12.99 2.87
N ILE A 226 -19.96 12.18 2.52
CA ILE A 226 -19.77 10.93 1.79
C ILE A 226 -19.15 11.19 0.41
N GLY A 227 -19.74 12.08 -0.39
CA GLY A 227 -19.26 12.38 -1.74
C GLY A 227 -17.87 13.01 -1.72
N THR A 228 -17.65 14.04 -0.89
CA THR A 228 -16.35 14.74 -0.80
C THR A 228 -15.20 13.80 -0.41
N ILE A 229 -15.42 12.88 0.54
CA ILE A 229 -14.40 11.88 0.94
C ILE A 229 -14.22 10.84 -0.17
N ALA A 230 -15.31 10.41 -0.82
CA ALA A 230 -15.28 9.38 -1.86
C ALA A 230 -14.52 9.84 -3.11
N ASP A 231 -14.65 11.11 -3.47
CA ASP A 231 -13.99 11.70 -4.63
C ASP A 231 -12.52 12.08 -4.38
N MET A 232 -12.07 12.02 -3.12
CA MET A 232 -10.68 12.25 -2.72
C MET A 232 -10.15 13.66 -3.05
N VAL A 233 -10.99 14.66 -3.06
CA VAL A 233 -10.61 16.08 -3.22
C VAL A 233 -9.91 16.64 -1.99
N SER A 234 -9.28 17.80 -2.11
CA SER A 234 -8.57 18.48 -1.01
C SER A 234 -9.46 18.68 0.21
N LEU A 235 -9.06 18.23 1.39
CA LEU A 235 -9.75 18.42 2.67
C LEU A 235 -9.26 19.68 3.41
N THR A 236 -9.21 20.77 2.68
CA THR A 236 -8.90 22.12 3.19
C THR A 236 -10.10 23.05 3.03
N ASP A 237 -10.01 24.24 3.58
CA ASP A 237 -11.01 25.30 3.44
C ASP A 237 -12.47 24.79 3.60
N GLU A 238 -13.36 25.03 2.63
CA GLU A 238 -14.76 24.62 2.68
C GLU A 238 -14.96 23.11 2.81
N ASN A 239 -14.19 22.30 2.08
CA ASN A 239 -14.32 20.86 2.17
C ASN A 239 -14.03 20.33 3.58
N ARG A 240 -13.05 20.92 4.30
CA ARG A 240 -12.83 20.60 5.69
C ARG A 240 -14.02 20.95 6.57
N ILE A 241 -14.62 22.14 6.38
CA ILE A 241 -15.83 22.56 7.11
C ILE A 241 -16.95 21.56 6.84
N LEU A 242 -17.26 21.32 5.56
CA LEU A 242 -18.37 20.48 5.12
C LEU A 242 -18.21 19.04 5.63
N VAL A 243 -17.02 18.45 5.49
CA VAL A 243 -16.76 17.08 5.94
C VAL A 243 -16.80 16.97 7.47
N LYS A 244 -16.23 17.94 8.20
CA LYS A 244 -16.23 17.89 9.67
C LYS A 244 -17.64 17.94 10.25
N TYR A 245 -18.47 18.84 9.74
CA TYR A 245 -19.88 18.89 10.14
C TYR A 245 -20.66 17.68 9.62
N GLY A 246 -20.43 17.30 8.37
CA GLY A 246 -21.12 16.18 7.74
C GLY A 246 -20.85 14.84 8.42
N LEU A 247 -19.63 14.56 8.88
CA LEU A 247 -19.34 13.39 9.70
C LEU A 247 -20.15 13.42 11.02
N GLY A 248 -20.29 14.60 11.65
CA GLY A 248 -21.13 14.75 12.83
C GLY A 248 -22.63 14.48 12.55
N VAL A 249 -23.14 14.92 11.40
CA VAL A 249 -24.51 14.59 10.95
C VAL A 249 -24.63 13.10 10.65
N LEU A 250 -23.67 12.52 9.95
CA LEU A 250 -23.65 11.09 9.57
C LEU A 250 -23.63 10.16 10.79
N GLN A 251 -22.91 10.52 11.86
CA GLN A 251 -22.94 9.80 13.12
C GLN A 251 -24.33 9.79 13.80
N HIS A 252 -25.22 10.70 13.43
CA HIS A 252 -26.56 10.83 13.96
C HIS A 252 -27.62 10.80 12.86
N THR A 253 -27.27 10.29 11.68
CA THR A 253 -28.14 10.30 10.50
C THR A 253 -29.49 9.65 10.79
N GLN A 254 -30.54 10.26 10.28
CA GLN A 254 -31.89 9.70 10.31
C GLN A 254 -32.28 9.03 8.99
N ARG A 255 -31.36 8.96 8.03
CA ARG A 255 -31.59 8.29 6.76
C ARG A 255 -31.63 6.78 6.97
N MET A 256 -32.78 6.18 6.73
CA MET A 256 -33.01 4.74 6.92
C MET A 256 -32.00 3.90 6.15
N GLY A 257 -31.74 4.23 4.89
CA GLY A 257 -30.80 3.47 4.08
C GLY A 257 -29.35 3.57 4.53
N LEU A 258 -28.92 4.72 5.07
CA LEU A 258 -27.57 4.82 5.67
C LEU A 258 -27.48 4.06 6.98
N GLN A 259 -28.52 4.05 7.82
CA GLN A 259 -28.56 3.26 9.04
C GLN A 259 -28.48 1.76 8.73
N GLU A 260 -29.24 1.27 7.77
CA GLU A 260 -29.20 -0.11 7.30
C GLU A 260 -27.83 -0.49 6.71
N LEU A 261 -27.25 0.40 5.90
CA LEU A 261 -25.92 0.19 5.32
C LEU A 261 -24.84 0.08 6.38
N LEU A 262 -24.88 0.92 7.43
CA LEU A 262 -23.97 0.88 8.56
C LEU A 262 -24.15 -0.40 9.36
N GLU A 263 -25.41 -0.84 9.65
CA GLU A 263 -25.70 -2.07 10.37
C GLU A 263 -25.17 -3.31 9.64
N ILE A 264 -25.47 -3.43 8.35
CA ILE A 264 -25.01 -4.54 7.49
C ILE A 264 -23.48 -4.55 7.36
N ALA A 265 -22.84 -3.37 7.36
CA ALA A 265 -21.40 -3.25 7.35
C ALA A 265 -20.74 -3.53 8.72
N GLY A 266 -21.55 -3.67 9.79
CA GLY A 266 -21.05 -3.86 11.16
C GLY A 266 -20.41 -2.63 11.76
N ILE A 267 -20.83 -1.43 11.35
CA ILE A 267 -20.28 -0.13 11.78
C ILE A 267 -21.26 0.49 12.78
N ARG A 268 -20.76 0.87 13.94
CA ARG A 268 -21.56 1.66 14.88
C ARG A 268 -21.58 3.12 14.44
N PRO A 269 -22.72 3.81 14.43
CA PRO A 269 -22.81 5.20 13.99
C PRO A 269 -21.79 6.12 14.68
N GLU A 270 -21.54 5.95 15.98
CA GLU A 270 -20.59 6.75 16.75
C GLU A 270 -19.11 6.54 16.35
N ASP A 271 -18.78 5.46 15.63
CA ASP A 271 -17.43 5.16 15.15
C ASP A 271 -17.20 5.67 13.70
N VAL A 272 -18.21 6.27 13.06
CA VAL A 272 -18.09 6.77 11.71
C VAL A 272 -17.10 7.95 11.67
N ASN A 273 -16.12 7.84 10.80
CA ASN A 273 -15.09 8.84 10.52
C ASN A 273 -14.73 8.83 9.03
N GLU A 274 -13.75 9.63 8.63
CA GLU A 274 -13.31 9.70 7.25
C GLU A 274 -12.79 8.35 6.70
N GLU A 275 -12.09 7.56 7.52
CA GLU A 275 -11.61 6.22 7.11
C GLU A 275 -12.81 5.26 6.90
N THR A 276 -13.83 5.33 7.75
CA THR A 276 -15.06 4.54 7.61
C THR A 276 -15.78 4.88 6.31
N VAL A 277 -15.90 6.17 6.00
CA VAL A 277 -16.51 6.61 4.73
C VAL A 277 -15.68 6.15 3.55
N GLY A 278 -14.39 6.45 3.52
CA GLY A 278 -13.51 6.16 2.38
C GLY A 278 -13.29 4.67 2.10
N PHE A 279 -13.26 3.83 3.15
CA PHE A 279 -12.94 2.40 2.99
C PHE A 279 -14.13 1.46 3.14
N GLN A 280 -15.27 1.93 3.70
CA GLN A 280 -16.39 1.04 3.95
C GLN A 280 -17.70 1.52 3.31
N ILE A 281 -18.08 2.79 3.42
CA ILE A 281 -19.33 3.32 2.85
C ILE A 281 -19.18 3.57 1.35
N ALA A 282 -18.26 4.44 0.93
CA ALA A 282 -18.06 4.82 -0.46
C ALA A 282 -17.75 3.61 -1.39
N PRO A 283 -16.90 2.63 -1.01
CA PRO A 283 -16.67 1.46 -1.85
C PRO A 283 -17.92 0.58 -2.08
N ARG A 284 -18.88 0.58 -1.13
CA ARG A 284 -20.15 -0.11 -1.28
C ARG A 284 -21.04 0.59 -2.31
N LEU A 285 -21.22 1.91 -2.18
CA LEU A 285 -21.96 2.70 -3.16
C LEU A 285 -21.33 2.58 -4.56
N ASN A 286 -20.02 2.78 -4.65
CA ASN A 286 -19.28 2.66 -5.90
C ASN A 286 -19.38 1.27 -6.57
N ALA A 287 -19.66 0.20 -5.80
CA ALA A 287 -19.80 -1.14 -6.36
C ALA A 287 -20.99 -1.25 -7.32
N LEU A 288 -22.07 -0.51 -7.09
CA LEU A 288 -23.21 -0.44 -8.03
C LEU A 288 -22.78 0.06 -9.39
N GLY A 289 -22.25 1.29 -9.48
CA GLY A 289 -21.81 1.89 -10.73
C GLY A 289 -20.66 1.15 -11.43
N ARG A 290 -19.98 0.23 -10.73
CA ARG A 290 -18.94 -0.65 -11.32
C ARG A 290 -19.45 -1.96 -11.87
N LEU A 291 -20.54 -2.52 -11.33
CA LEU A 291 -21.01 -3.85 -11.68
C LEU A 291 -22.44 -3.89 -12.20
N ASP A 292 -23.27 -2.87 -11.91
CA ASP A 292 -24.71 -2.91 -12.19
C ASP A 292 -25.29 -1.50 -12.43
N ASP A 293 -26.60 -1.36 -12.27
CA ASP A 293 -27.34 -0.10 -12.31
C ASP A 293 -27.08 0.72 -11.04
N PRO A 294 -26.62 1.97 -11.14
CA PRO A 294 -26.40 2.84 -9.98
C PRO A 294 -27.68 3.43 -9.37
N ASN A 295 -28.80 3.48 -10.10
CA ASN A 295 -30.01 4.22 -9.70
C ASN A 295 -30.62 3.79 -8.35
N PRO A 296 -30.57 2.51 -7.90
CA PRO A 296 -31.04 2.12 -6.58
C PRO A 296 -30.35 2.84 -5.41
N ALA A 297 -29.17 3.41 -5.62
CA ALA A 297 -28.50 4.21 -4.59
C ALA A 297 -29.31 5.47 -4.21
N ILE A 298 -30.04 6.05 -5.15
CA ILE A 298 -30.89 7.24 -4.87
C ILE A 298 -31.99 6.85 -3.87
N GLU A 299 -32.66 5.74 -4.08
CA GLU A 299 -33.70 5.26 -3.15
C GLU A 299 -33.10 4.89 -1.78
N LEU A 300 -31.92 4.30 -1.73
CA LEU A 300 -31.21 4.06 -0.47
C LEU A 300 -30.96 5.37 0.28
N LEU A 301 -30.47 6.41 -0.41
CA LEU A 301 -30.03 7.66 0.23
C LEU A 301 -31.17 8.61 0.58
N THR A 302 -32.33 8.52 -0.13
CA THR A 302 -33.45 9.46 0.00
C THR A 302 -34.78 8.82 0.35
N GLY A 303 -34.88 7.48 0.35
CA GLY A 303 -36.10 6.74 0.62
C GLY A 303 -36.51 6.74 2.11
N PHE A 304 -37.79 6.48 2.36
CA PHE A 304 -38.40 6.44 3.70
C PHE A 304 -39.06 5.10 4.05
N ASP A 305 -38.81 4.04 3.28
CA ASP A 305 -39.32 2.70 3.52
C ASP A 305 -38.24 1.80 4.10
N ASP A 306 -38.44 1.27 5.31
CA ASP A 306 -37.47 0.45 6.02
C ASP A 306 -37.19 -0.88 5.30
N GLU A 307 -38.23 -1.53 4.72
CA GLU A 307 -38.06 -2.81 4.06
C GLU A 307 -37.26 -2.64 2.75
N GLU A 308 -37.59 -1.61 1.97
CA GLU A 308 -36.87 -1.26 0.73
C GLU A 308 -35.43 -0.84 1.03
N ALA A 309 -35.21 0.00 2.04
CA ALA A 309 -33.89 0.43 2.49
C ALA A 309 -33.00 -0.77 2.87
N HIS A 310 -33.56 -1.75 3.61
CA HIS A 310 -32.84 -2.96 3.98
C HIS A 310 -32.48 -3.83 2.77
N GLU A 311 -33.43 -4.04 1.84
CA GLU A 311 -33.19 -4.83 0.64
C GLU A 311 -32.10 -4.21 -0.24
N ILE A 312 -32.14 -2.89 -0.45
CA ILE A 312 -31.14 -2.18 -1.26
C ILE A 312 -29.77 -2.20 -0.56
N ALA A 313 -29.72 -1.94 0.76
CA ALA A 313 -28.45 -1.96 1.51
C ALA A 313 -27.80 -3.35 1.47
N LEU A 314 -28.59 -4.43 1.58
CA LEU A 314 -28.11 -5.81 1.45
C LEU A 314 -27.59 -6.10 0.04
N MET A 315 -28.31 -5.66 -1.00
CA MET A 315 -27.90 -5.79 -2.39
C MET A 315 -26.55 -5.07 -2.64
N ILE A 316 -26.40 -3.84 -2.17
CA ILE A 316 -25.18 -3.05 -2.27
C ILE A 316 -24.01 -3.73 -1.57
N HIS A 317 -24.24 -4.27 -0.38
CA HIS A 317 -23.22 -5.02 0.34
C HIS A 317 -22.78 -6.27 -0.45
N GLN A 318 -23.72 -7.03 -1.00
CA GLN A 318 -23.42 -8.20 -1.83
C GLN A 318 -22.64 -7.82 -3.10
N LYS A 319 -23.02 -6.72 -3.78
CA LYS A 319 -22.30 -6.19 -4.95
C LYS A 319 -20.87 -5.77 -4.60
N ASN A 320 -20.65 -5.21 -3.42
CA ASN A 320 -19.30 -4.88 -2.97
C ASN A 320 -18.44 -6.13 -2.70
N GLU A 321 -19.00 -7.20 -2.13
CA GLU A 321 -18.29 -8.48 -1.97
C GLU A 321 -18.01 -9.12 -3.34
N GLU A 322 -18.97 -9.15 -4.27
CA GLU A 322 -18.80 -9.61 -5.65
C GLU A 322 -17.67 -8.83 -6.35
N ARG A 323 -17.66 -7.50 -6.20
CA ARG A 323 -16.58 -6.65 -6.74
C ARG A 323 -15.21 -7.07 -6.20
N LYS A 324 -15.08 -7.32 -4.89
CA LYS A 324 -13.82 -7.75 -4.27
C LYS A 324 -13.33 -9.08 -4.85
N GLU A 325 -14.25 -10.04 -5.03
CA GLU A 325 -13.93 -11.35 -5.61
C GLU A 325 -13.46 -11.22 -7.06
N ILE A 326 -14.18 -10.44 -7.88
CA ILE A 326 -13.81 -10.19 -9.29
C ILE A 326 -12.43 -9.48 -9.37
N VAL A 327 -12.21 -8.44 -8.56
CA VAL A 327 -10.92 -7.74 -8.50
C VAL A 327 -9.80 -8.71 -8.15
N GLN A 328 -10.00 -9.57 -7.14
CA GLN A 328 -8.98 -10.52 -6.71
C GLN A 328 -8.68 -11.54 -7.82
N ALA A 329 -9.71 -12.10 -8.46
CA ALA A 329 -9.53 -13.07 -9.53
C ALA A 329 -8.76 -12.48 -10.73
N ILE A 330 -9.12 -11.26 -11.17
CA ILE A 330 -8.44 -10.59 -12.27
C ILE A 330 -7.00 -10.22 -11.88
N TYR A 331 -6.79 -9.74 -10.64
CA TYR A 331 -5.46 -9.40 -10.14
C TYR A 331 -4.52 -10.62 -10.13
N ASP A 332 -4.97 -11.75 -9.58
CA ASP A 332 -4.17 -12.97 -9.50
C ASP A 332 -3.80 -13.48 -10.90
N GLU A 333 -4.73 -13.40 -11.85
CA GLU A 333 -4.49 -13.78 -13.23
C GLU A 333 -3.54 -12.81 -13.95
N ALA A 334 -3.80 -11.50 -13.86
CA ALA A 334 -2.98 -10.45 -14.46
C ALA A 334 -1.54 -10.50 -13.96
N LYS A 335 -1.35 -10.80 -12.68
CA LYS A 335 -0.02 -10.96 -12.07
C LYS A 335 0.80 -12.08 -12.72
N THR A 336 0.17 -13.15 -13.22
CA THR A 336 0.87 -14.21 -13.95
C THR A 336 1.33 -13.79 -15.35
N MET A 337 0.79 -12.70 -15.88
CA MET A 337 1.10 -12.17 -17.21
C MET A 337 2.18 -11.08 -17.18
N VAL A 338 2.57 -10.63 -16.00
CA VAL A 338 3.61 -9.59 -15.84
C VAL A 338 4.95 -10.07 -16.36
N ASP A 339 5.56 -9.28 -17.23
CA ASP A 339 6.94 -9.48 -17.71
C ASP A 339 7.89 -8.52 -16.97
N PRO A 340 8.73 -9.01 -16.04
CA PRO A 340 9.63 -8.15 -15.28
C PRO A 340 10.73 -7.47 -16.11
N SER A 341 10.91 -7.83 -17.37
CA SER A 341 11.88 -7.19 -18.27
C SER A 341 11.38 -5.89 -18.90
N LEU A 342 10.06 -5.63 -18.84
CA LEU A 342 9.43 -4.45 -19.42
C LEU A 342 9.38 -3.30 -18.41
N SER A 343 9.50 -2.07 -18.90
CA SER A 343 9.37 -0.85 -18.13
C SER A 343 7.91 -0.38 -17.92
N ALA A 344 6.98 -0.93 -18.69
CA ALA A 344 5.53 -0.74 -18.53
C ALA A 344 4.79 -2.03 -18.85
N GLN A 345 3.69 -2.29 -18.16
CA GLN A 345 2.88 -3.49 -18.35
C GLN A 345 1.61 -3.17 -19.13
N VAL A 346 1.35 -3.88 -20.21
CA VAL A 346 0.09 -3.83 -20.96
C VAL A 346 -0.53 -5.23 -20.92
N LEU A 347 -1.53 -5.39 -20.06
CA LEU A 347 -2.16 -6.68 -19.76
C LEU A 347 -3.58 -6.68 -20.31
N ALA A 348 -3.87 -7.59 -21.24
CA ALA A 348 -5.17 -7.64 -21.91
C ALA A 348 -5.69 -9.06 -22.01
N LYS A 349 -6.99 -9.27 -21.70
CA LYS A 349 -7.64 -10.57 -21.79
C LYS A 349 -9.14 -10.45 -22.03
N GLU A 350 -9.71 -11.45 -22.70
CA GLU A 350 -11.16 -11.61 -22.84
C GLU A 350 -11.83 -11.99 -21.52
N GLY A 351 -13.03 -11.48 -21.29
CA GLY A 351 -13.88 -11.83 -20.16
C GLY A 351 -13.56 -11.12 -18.84
N TRP A 352 -12.60 -10.20 -18.78
CA TRP A 352 -12.41 -9.34 -17.64
C TRP A 352 -13.50 -8.26 -17.56
N ASN A 353 -14.02 -8.02 -16.37
CA ASN A 353 -15.05 -6.99 -16.18
C ASN A 353 -14.41 -5.57 -16.26
N PRO A 354 -14.81 -4.74 -17.25
CA PRO A 354 -14.21 -3.44 -17.47
C PRO A 354 -14.44 -2.43 -16.31
N GLY A 355 -15.48 -2.62 -15.49
CA GLY A 355 -15.80 -1.74 -14.37
C GLY A 355 -14.80 -1.76 -13.21
N VAL A 356 -13.95 -2.80 -13.15
CA VAL A 356 -12.98 -2.96 -12.04
C VAL A 356 -11.52 -2.88 -12.47
N LEU A 357 -11.22 -2.75 -13.77
CA LEU A 357 -9.85 -2.80 -14.28
C LEU A 357 -8.95 -1.70 -13.73
N GLY A 358 -9.52 -0.51 -13.46
CA GLY A 358 -8.78 0.58 -12.83
C GLY A 358 -8.32 0.27 -11.40
N ILE A 359 -9.08 -0.55 -10.67
CA ILE A 359 -8.70 -1.03 -9.32
C ILE A 359 -7.56 -2.05 -9.44
N VAL A 360 -7.65 -2.96 -10.40
CA VAL A 360 -6.59 -3.96 -10.66
C VAL A 360 -5.30 -3.28 -11.09
N ALA A 361 -5.38 -2.29 -12.01
CA ALA A 361 -4.23 -1.52 -12.45
C ALA A 361 -3.56 -0.77 -11.29
N GLY A 362 -4.35 -0.17 -10.37
CA GLY A 362 -3.84 0.48 -9.17
C GLY A 362 -3.09 -0.48 -8.24
N ARG A 363 -3.67 -1.66 -7.96
CA ARG A 363 -3.00 -2.68 -7.14
C ARG A 363 -1.70 -3.22 -7.75
N LEU A 364 -1.68 -3.39 -9.07
CA LEU A 364 -0.46 -3.81 -9.77
C LEU A 364 0.59 -2.69 -9.77
N LEU A 365 0.19 -1.43 -9.92
CA LEU A 365 1.08 -0.28 -9.79
C LEU A 365 1.75 -0.23 -8.41
N GLU A 366 0.98 -0.43 -7.33
CA GLU A 366 1.53 -0.47 -5.96
C GLU A 366 2.57 -1.57 -5.75
N GLU A 367 2.44 -2.70 -6.46
CA GLU A 367 3.41 -3.80 -6.37
C GLU A 367 4.61 -3.61 -7.30
N LEU A 368 4.37 -3.14 -8.52
CA LEU A 368 5.38 -3.13 -9.60
C LEU A 368 6.15 -1.80 -9.68
N HIS A 369 5.59 -0.73 -9.13
CA HIS A 369 6.14 0.64 -9.21
C HIS A 369 6.45 1.13 -10.63
N GLN A 370 5.65 0.68 -11.62
CA GLN A 370 5.78 1.04 -13.03
C GLN A 370 4.40 1.23 -13.67
N PRO A 371 4.28 1.93 -14.81
CA PRO A 371 3.00 2.08 -15.50
C PRO A 371 2.35 0.74 -15.81
N VAL A 372 1.05 0.63 -15.51
CA VAL A 372 0.25 -0.58 -15.74
C VAL A 372 -1.02 -0.21 -16.50
N VAL A 373 -1.25 -0.87 -17.62
CA VAL A 373 -2.48 -0.80 -18.40
C VAL A 373 -3.18 -2.16 -18.32
N VAL A 374 -4.45 -2.18 -17.89
CA VAL A 374 -5.27 -3.40 -17.80
C VAL A 374 -6.51 -3.24 -18.65
N LEU A 375 -6.70 -4.17 -19.61
CA LEU A 375 -7.71 -4.08 -20.66
C LEU A 375 -8.54 -5.35 -20.75
N SER A 376 -9.84 -5.17 -20.94
CA SER A 376 -10.76 -6.26 -21.33
C SER A 376 -10.90 -6.28 -22.84
N ILE A 377 -10.84 -7.46 -23.44
CA ILE A 377 -11.03 -7.66 -24.87
C ILE A 377 -12.47 -8.11 -25.12
N GLU A 378 -13.17 -7.40 -26.01
CA GLU A 378 -14.50 -7.74 -26.48
C GLU A 378 -14.67 -7.30 -27.95
N ASP A 379 -15.18 -8.15 -28.80
CA ASP A 379 -15.45 -7.88 -30.24
C ASP A 379 -14.28 -7.27 -31.00
N GLY A 380 -13.04 -7.69 -30.70
CA GLY A 380 -11.82 -7.21 -31.35
C GLY A 380 -11.29 -5.88 -30.81
N ARG A 381 -11.94 -5.31 -29.81
CA ARG A 381 -11.52 -4.10 -29.10
C ARG A 381 -11.03 -4.39 -27.71
N ALA A 382 -10.07 -3.62 -27.27
CA ALA A 382 -9.55 -3.63 -25.92
C ALA A 382 -9.96 -2.34 -25.21
N LYS A 383 -10.70 -2.46 -24.06
CA LYS A 383 -11.17 -1.33 -23.26
C LYS A 383 -10.70 -1.48 -21.82
N GLY A 384 -10.19 -0.43 -21.20
CA GLY A 384 -9.80 -0.49 -19.81
C GLY A 384 -9.13 0.78 -19.30
N SER A 385 -8.24 0.59 -18.32
CA SER A 385 -7.64 1.70 -17.57
C SER A 385 -6.14 1.53 -17.41
N ALA A 386 -5.45 2.65 -17.41
CA ALA A 386 -4.05 2.77 -17.04
C ALA A 386 -3.88 3.44 -15.68
N ARG A 387 -2.81 3.06 -14.99
CA ARG A 387 -2.32 3.73 -13.77
C ARG A 387 -0.81 3.87 -13.88
N SER A 388 -0.27 4.94 -13.32
CA SER A 388 1.14 5.29 -13.47
C SER A 388 1.70 5.91 -12.18
N PRO A 389 2.99 5.67 -11.85
CA PRO A 389 3.63 6.35 -10.73
C PRO A 389 3.79 7.85 -11.03
N GLU A 390 3.99 8.66 -9.99
CA GLU A 390 4.16 10.12 -10.13
C GLU A 390 5.29 10.52 -11.10
N SER A 391 6.29 9.66 -11.26
CA SER A 391 7.41 9.89 -12.17
C SER A 391 7.04 9.78 -13.66
N VAL A 392 5.86 9.21 -13.99
CA VAL A 392 5.42 9.00 -15.37
C VAL A 392 4.06 9.63 -15.60
N ASN A 393 3.98 10.70 -16.38
CA ASN A 393 2.71 11.25 -16.82
C ASN A 393 2.12 10.38 -17.95
N ILE A 394 1.14 9.52 -17.59
CA ILE A 394 0.55 8.57 -18.54
C ILE A 394 -0.24 9.27 -19.66
N PHE A 395 -0.80 10.44 -19.38
CA PHE A 395 -1.54 11.21 -20.36
C PHE A 395 -0.57 11.78 -21.41
N ASP A 396 0.50 12.44 -20.99
CA ASP A 396 1.52 13.01 -21.90
C ASP A 396 2.24 11.91 -22.69
N ALA A 397 2.42 10.73 -22.11
CA ALA A 397 3.01 9.58 -22.79
C ALA A 397 2.14 9.09 -23.98
N LEU A 398 0.82 9.18 -23.86
CA LEU A 398 -0.12 8.60 -24.81
C LEU A 398 -0.84 9.62 -25.69
N ASP A 399 -0.93 10.89 -25.30
CA ASP A 399 -1.60 11.95 -26.05
C ASP A 399 -1.02 12.16 -27.47
N PRO A 400 0.31 12.11 -27.70
CA PRO A 400 0.87 12.17 -29.05
C PRO A 400 0.46 10.99 -29.96
N HIS A 401 -0.01 9.90 -29.36
CA HIS A 401 -0.40 8.67 -30.04
C HIS A 401 -1.92 8.48 -30.13
N ARG A 402 -2.71 9.56 -30.12
CA ARG A 402 -4.20 9.52 -30.18
C ARG A 402 -4.77 8.66 -31.29
N SER A 403 -4.04 8.52 -32.41
CA SER A 403 -4.45 7.67 -33.53
C SER A 403 -4.51 6.16 -33.22
N LEU A 404 -3.91 5.71 -32.12
CA LEU A 404 -4.01 4.31 -31.65
C LEU A 404 -5.39 4.01 -31.04
N PHE A 405 -6.11 5.05 -30.59
CA PHE A 405 -7.27 4.89 -29.75
C PHE A 405 -8.58 5.20 -30.50
N VAL A 406 -9.60 4.43 -30.21
CA VAL A 406 -10.99 4.75 -30.53
C VAL A 406 -11.52 5.81 -29.55
N ALA A 407 -11.12 5.69 -28.26
CA ALA A 407 -11.39 6.65 -27.22
C ALA A 407 -10.20 6.69 -26.25
N PHE A 408 -9.80 7.88 -25.81
CA PHE A 408 -8.73 8.11 -24.84
C PHE A 408 -8.98 9.38 -24.06
N GLY A 409 -8.80 9.31 -22.73
CA GLY A 409 -8.89 10.45 -21.82
C GLY A 409 -8.35 10.11 -20.43
N GLY A 410 -7.96 11.12 -19.68
CA GLY A 410 -7.40 10.94 -18.34
C GLY A 410 -6.54 12.11 -17.88
N HIS A 411 -5.71 11.83 -16.88
CA HIS A 411 -4.78 12.76 -16.23
C HIS A 411 -3.42 12.10 -16.08
N ALA A 412 -2.46 12.81 -15.48
CA ALA A 412 -1.08 12.36 -15.29
C ALA A 412 -0.95 10.95 -14.68
N GLY A 413 -1.72 10.62 -13.64
CA GLY A 413 -1.63 9.35 -12.92
C GLY A 413 -2.58 8.25 -13.40
N ALA A 414 -3.60 8.58 -14.25
CA ALA A 414 -4.64 7.65 -14.64
C ALA A 414 -5.25 7.99 -16.00
N ALA A 415 -5.51 6.98 -16.82
CA ALA A 415 -6.21 7.17 -18.09
C ALA A 415 -7.18 6.02 -18.38
N GLY A 416 -8.28 6.36 -19.06
CA GLY A 416 -9.20 5.40 -19.66
C GLY A 416 -8.98 5.31 -21.16
N MET A 417 -9.13 4.12 -21.75
CA MET A 417 -8.89 3.95 -23.17
C MET A 417 -9.70 2.83 -23.80
N THR A 418 -9.92 2.98 -25.11
CA THR A 418 -10.46 1.93 -25.99
C THR A 418 -9.64 1.93 -27.28
N LEU A 419 -9.16 0.77 -27.72
CA LEU A 419 -8.35 0.61 -28.93
C LEU A 419 -8.64 -0.74 -29.58
N GLU A 420 -8.28 -0.89 -30.86
CA GLU A 420 -8.34 -2.19 -31.55
C GLU A 420 -7.23 -3.10 -31.00
N VAL A 421 -7.48 -4.41 -30.89
CA VAL A 421 -6.55 -5.39 -30.27
C VAL A 421 -5.20 -5.44 -30.98
N ASP A 422 -5.15 -5.19 -32.28
CA ASP A 422 -3.92 -5.16 -33.07
C ASP A 422 -3.00 -3.97 -32.75
N GLN A 423 -3.51 -2.95 -32.02
CA GLN A 423 -2.75 -1.79 -31.57
C GLN A 423 -2.06 -2.00 -30.19
N LEU A 424 -2.32 -3.11 -29.48
CA LEU A 424 -1.71 -3.38 -28.19
C LEU A 424 -0.17 -3.36 -28.19
N PRO A 425 0.51 -3.93 -29.20
CA PRO A 425 1.97 -3.83 -29.29
C PRO A 425 2.47 -2.39 -29.46
N ALA A 426 1.74 -1.57 -30.24
CA ALA A 426 2.09 -0.15 -30.43
C ALA A 426 1.90 0.67 -29.16
N LEU A 427 0.86 0.38 -28.36
CA LEU A 427 0.63 0.97 -27.04
C LEU A 427 1.79 0.66 -26.09
N SER A 428 2.21 -0.62 -26.02
CA SER A 428 3.34 -1.03 -25.17
C SER A 428 4.64 -0.35 -25.58
N GLN A 429 4.87 -0.23 -26.89
CA GLN A 429 6.05 0.44 -27.42
C GLN A 429 6.05 1.94 -27.11
N ALA A 430 4.91 2.63 -27.27
CA ALA A 430 4.79 4.06 -26.97
C ALA A 430 5.14 4.38 -25.51
N LEU A 431 4.66 3.57 -24.56
CA LEU A 431 5.00 3.73 -23.15
C LEU A 431 6.49 3.47 -22.89
N THR A 432 7.05 2.44 -23.51
CA THR A 432 8.47 2.09 -23.34
C THR A 432 9.37 3.20 -23.89
N ASP A 433 9.04 3.72 -25.09
CA ASP A 433 9.79 4.79 -25.74
C ASP A 433 9.73 6.07 -24.92
N TYR A 434 8.56 6.46 -24.41
CA TYR A 434 8.41 7.64 -23.56
C TYR A 434 9.28 7.56 -22.30
N ILE A 435 9.27 6.41 -21.60
CA ILE A 435 10.09 6.20 -20.41
C ILE A 435 11.58 6.31 -20.75
N ALA A 436 12.00 5.75 -21.87
CA ALA A 436 13.39 5.80 -22.32
C ALA A 436 13.81 7.20 -22.78
N GLU A 437 12.96 7.91 -23.55
CA GLU A 437 13.23 9.25 -24.06
C GLU A 437 13.30 10.31 -22.95
N GLN A 438 12.47 10.15 -21.91
CA GLN A 438 12.46 11.03 -20.75
C GLN A 438 13.51 10.63 -19.69
N GLU A 439 14.29 9.57 -19.93
CA GLU A 439 15.31 9.03 -19.00
C GLU A 439 14.73 8.76 -17.60
N ILE A 440 13.47 8.28 -17.50
CA ILE A 440 12.77 8.09 -16.22
C ILE A 440 13.36 6.90 -15.49
N ASP A 441 13.86 7.13 -14.28
CA ASP A 441 14.28 6.05 -13.39
C ASP A 441 13.11 5.51 -12.57
N LEU A 442 12.52 4.41 -13.04
CA LEU A 442 11.43 3.71 -12.34
C LEU A 442 11.86 3.03 -11.04
N ARG A 443 13.18 2.97 -10.75
CA ARG A 443 13.70 2.43 -9.49
C ARG A 443 13.77 3.49 -8.40
N SER A 444 13.62 4.75 -8.77
CA SER A 444 13.55 5.84 -7.79
C SER A 444 12.30 5.64 -6.94
N LYS A 445 12.49 5.68 -5.62
CA LYS A 445 11.39 5.53 -4.67
C LYS A 445 10.65 6.85 -4.56
N SER A 446 9.33 6.78 -4.45
CA SER A 446 8.53 7.94 -4.05
C SER A 446 8.96 8.44 -2.68
N SER A 447 8.87 9.73 -2.44
CA SER A 447 9.22 10.30 -1.14
C SER A 447 8.12 10.01 -0.12
N LEU A 448 8.51 9.69 1.12
CA LEU A 448 7.63 9.62 2.28
C LEU A 448 8.02 10.73 3.26
N ALA A 449 7.15 11.71 3.42
CA ALA A 449 7.33 12.70 4.45
C ALA A 449 7.15 12.06 5.83
N ILE A 450 8.13 12.21 6.69
CA ILE A 450 8.10 11.85 8.10
C ILE A 450 7.96 13.14 8.89
N ASP A 451 6.84 13.31 9.57
CA ASP A 451 6.50 14.56 10.24
C ASP A 451 7.35 14.79 11.50
N GLU A 452 7.59 13.75 12.29
CA GLU A 452 8.35 13.86 13.55
C GLU A 452 8.93 12.49 13.96
N GLU A 453 10.01 12.50 14.73
CA GLU A 453 10.50 11.33 15.46
C GLU A 453 9.82 11.25 16.82
N LEU A 454 9.21 10.09 17.14
CA LEU A 454 8.55 9.84 18.40
C LEU A 454 9.28 8.79 19.25
N HIS A 455 9.44 9.11 20.53
CA HIS A 455 9.85 8.15 21.53
C HIS A 455 8.64 7.40 22.07
N LEU A 456 8.70 6.06 22.19
CA LEU A 456 7.53 5.27 22.61
C LEU A 456 6.99 5.67 23.98
N THR A 457 7.83 6.18 24.89
CA THR A 457 7.41 6.65 26.21
C THR A 457 6.56 7.91 26.19
N GLU A 458 6.57 8.67 25.09
CA GLU A 458 5.77 9.88 24.88
C GLU A 458 4.37 9.57 24.34
N LEU A 459 4.14 8.32 23.89
CA LEU A 459 2.89 7.90 23.30
C LEU A 459 1.86 7.56 24.36
N THR A 460 0.85 8.40 24.48
CA THR A 460 -0.29 8.22 25.38
C THR A 460 -1.60 8.34 24.61
N LEU A 461 -2.71 7.96 25.22
CA LEU A 461 -4.04 8.23 24.64
C LEU A 461 -4.34 9.74 24.55
N GLU A 462 -3.69 10.57 25.37
CA GLU A 462 -3.81 12.02 25.29
C GLU A 462 -3.07 12.56 24.08
N THR A 463 -1.86 12.05 23.81
CA THR A 463 -1.11 12.35 22.59
C THR A 463 -1.94 12.03 21.36
N LEU A 464 -2.53 10.84 21.28
CA LEU A 464 -3.41 10.47 20.17
C LEU A 464 -4.59 11.44 20.01
N LYS A 465 -5.31 11.74 21.11
CA LYS A 465 -6.44 12.70 21.06
C LYS A 465 -6.02 14.10 20.60
N SER A 466 -4.79 14.50 20.90
CA SER A 466 -4.24 15.75 20.41
C SER A 466 -4.06 15.74 18.88
N PHE A 467 -3.55 14.63 18.32
CA PHE A 467 -3.46 14.46 16.86
C PHE A 467 -4.82 14.26 16.20
N ASP A 468 -5.78 13.61 16.86
CA ASP A 468 -7.16 13.45 16.34
C ASP A 468 -7.88 14.79 16.12
N ARG A 469 -7.45 15.87 16.79
CA ARG A 469 -7.96 17.22 16.53
C ARG A 469 -7.62 17.74 15.14
N LEU A 470 -6.64 17.13 14.46
CA LEU A 470 -6.28 17.44 13.08
C LEU A 470 -7.26 16.81 12.06
N SER A 471 -8.07 15.82 12.49
CA SER A 471 -9.12 15.18 11.66
C SER A 471 -10.16 16.21 11.17
N PRO A 472 -10.82 15.99 10.01
CA PRO A 472 -10.73 14.81 9.14
C PRO A 472 -9.46 14.79 8.30
N PHE A 473 -8.88 13.59 8.13
CA PHE A 473 -7.69 13.38 7.30
C PHE A 473 -8.06 12.98 5.88
N GLY A 474 -7.24 13.36 4.92
CA GLY A 474 -7.40 13.04 3.50
C GLY A 474 -6.39 13.77 2.62
N MET A 475 -6.80 14.09 1.39
CA MET A 475 -5.96 14.87 0.48
C MET A 475 -5.63 16.23 1.09
N ASP A 476 -4.38 16.66 1.02
CA ASP A 476 -3.82 17.90 1.56
C ASP A 476 -3.90 18.09 3.09
N ASN A 477 -4.58 17.18 3.79
CA ASN A 477 -4.51 17.06 5.25
C ASN A 477 -4.19 15.61 5.64
N LYS A 478 -3.01 15.13 5.27
CA LYS A 478 -2.59 13.75 5.49
C LYS A 478 -2.47 13.41 6.96
N LYS A 479 -2.80 12.15 7.31
CA LYS A 479 -2.57 11.62 8.66
C LYS A 479 -1.06 11.61 8.93
N PRO A 480 -0.61 12.12 10.10
CA PRO A 480 0.82 12.24 10.40
C PRO A 480 1.54 10.89 10.38
N VAL A 481 2.76 10.90 9.84
CA VAL A 481 3.66 9.74 9.82
C VAL A 481 4.85 10.02 10.73
N PHE A 482 5.12 9.11 11.63
CA PHE A 482 6.14 9.25 12.66
C PHE A 482 7.27 8.24 12.48
N LEU A 483 8.50 8.68 12.74
CA LEU A 483 9.65 7.80 12.86
C LEU A 483 9.74 7.24 14.27
N VAL A 484 9.82 5.91 14.38
CA VAL A 484 10.15 5.20 15.62
C VAL A 484 11.43 4.42 15.40
N ARG A 485 12.44 4.65 16.24
CA ARG A 485 13.73 3.95 16.23
C ARG A 485 14.26 3.70 17.64
N ASN A 486 15.38 2.98 17.76
CA ASN A 486 16.02 2.64 19.04
C ASN A 486 15.11 1.85 20.00
N PHE A 487 14.26 0.99 19.47
CA PHE A 487 13.39 0.09 20.20
C PHE A 487 13.87 -1.36 20.08
N LYS A 488 13.32 -2.24 20.92
CA LYS A 488 13.53 -3.68 20.84
C LYS A 488 12.29 -4.38 20.30
N VAL A 489 12.47 -5.30 19.37
CA VAL A 489 11.40 -6.20 18.93
C VAL A 489 11.28 -7.33 19.95
N GLU A 490 10.20 -7.36 20.71
CA GLU A 490 9.90 -8.40 21.70
C GLU A 490 9.29 -9.65 21.06
N GLY A 491 8.66 -9.50 19.91
CA GLY A 491 8.09 -10.59 19.14
C GLY A 491 7.45 -10.12 17.85
N ALA A 492 7.40 -11.04 16.91
CA ALA A 492 6.69 -10.86 15.63
C ALA A 492 5.83 -12.10 15.40
N ARG A 493 4.63 -11.91 14.88
CA ARG A 493 3.75 -13.01 14.48
C ARG A 493 2.92 -12.64 13.26
N SER A 494 2.76 -13.57 12.36
CA SER A 494 1.82 -13.44 11.27
C SER A 494 0.37 -13.58 11.76
N MET A 495 -0.56 -12.91 11.09
CA MET A 495 -1.98 -12.88 11.43
C MET A 495 -2.88 -12.74 10.21
N GLY A 496 -4.20 -12.88 10.42
CA GLY A 496 -5.22 -12.80 9.36
C GLY A 496 -5.38 -14.10 8.57
N ALA A 497 -6.34 -14.13 7.67
CA ALA A 497 -6.57 -15.26 6.80
C ALA A 497 -5.36 -15.51 5.90
N GLY A 498 -4.82 -16.74 5.90
CA GLY A 498 -3.61 -17.08 5.15
C GLY A 498 -2.31 -16.50 5.69
N ASN A 499 -2.29 -15.96 6.92
CA ASN A 499 -1.11 -15.34 7.54
C ASN A 499 -0.50 -14.20 6.70
N THR A 500 -1.35 -13.40 6.06
CA THR A 500 -0.94 -12.35 5.13
C THR A 500 -0.41 -11.08 5.80
N HIS A 501 -0.77 -10.85 7.06
CA HIS A 501 -0.41 -9.65 7.81
C HIS A 501 0.58 -9.97 8.93
N LEU A 502 1.26 -8.96 9.43
CA LEU A 502 2.23 -9.09 10.52
C LEU A 502 1.81 -8.23 11.71
N LYS A 503 2.01 -8.75 12.91
CA LYS A 503 1.87 -8.02 14.18
C LYS A 503 3.19 -8.10 14.93
N LEU A 504 3.75 -6.92 15.24
CA LEU A 504 4.95 -6.79 16.04
C LEU A 504 4.59 -6.34 17.44
N LYS A 505 5.39 -6.77 18.42
CA LYS A 505 5.43 -6.20 19.74
C LYS A 505 6.79 -5.55 19.94
N ILE A 506 6.81 -4.24 20.13
CA ILE A 506 8.02 -3.45 20.31
C ILE A 506 8.06 -2.81 21.70
N SER A 507 9.25 -2.61 22.24
CA SER A 507 9.46 -1.97 23.53
C SER A 507 10.60 -0.97 23.48
N GLN A 508 10.47 0.10 24.25
CA GLN A 508 11.50 1.10 24.46
C GLN A 508 11.37 1.57 25.91
N GLU A 509 12.41 1.34 26.70
CA GLU A 509 12.36 1.51 28.17
C GLU A 509 11.17 0.73 28.78
N ASP A 510 10.27 1.40 29.50
CA ASP A 510 9.10 0.80 30.12
C ASP A 510 7.86 0.78 29.23
N ALA A 511 7.92 1.40 28.04
CA ALA A 511 6.81 1.49 27.09
C ALA A 511 6.80 0.28 26.15
N THR A 512 5.60 -0.26 25.90
CA THR A 512 5.40 -1.39 24.98
C THR A 512 4.18 -1.14 24.10
N PHE A 513 4.35 -1.32 22.78
CA PHE A 513 3.28 -1.11 21.80
C PHE A 513 3.17 -2.27 20.82
N GLU A 514 1.97 -2.44 20.29
CA GLU A 514 1.71 -3.31 19.13
C GLU A 514 1.79 -2.49 17.84
N VAL A 515 2.46 -3.06 16.84
CA VAL A 515 2.53 -2.53 15.47
C VAL A 515 1.82 -3.49 14.55
N VAL A 516 0.85 -3.01 13.79
CA VAL A 516 0.15 -3.78 12.77
C VAL A 516 0.72 -3.43 11.39
N ALA A 517 1.11 -4.44 10.63
CA ALA A 517 1.71 -4.30 9.31
C ALA A 517 0.94 -5.18 8.30
N PHE A 518 0.17 -4.55 7.43
CA PHE A 518 -0.61 -5.26 6.42
C PHE A 518 0.28 -5.76 5.28
N GLY A 519 -0.02 -6.98 4.79
CA GLY A 519 0.67 -7.58 3.64
C GLY A 519 2.09 -8.12 3.93
N LEU A 520 2.61 -7.99 5.16
CA LEU A 520 3.99 -8.35 5.52
C LEU A 520 4.13 -9.66 6.31
N GLY A 521 3.10 -10.51 6.33
CA GLY A 521 3.11 -11.75 7.10
C GLY A 521 4.25 -12.72 6.75
N SER A 522 4.70 -12.73 5.50
CA SER A 522 5.83 -13.54 5.03
C SER A 522 7.20 -13.10 5.58
N LEU A 523 7.29 -11.90 6.16
CA LEU A 523 8.53 -11.33 6.71
C LEU A 523 8.62 -11.47 8.25
N GLU A 524 7.85 -12.37 8.86
CA GLU A 524 7.82 -12.60 10.31
C GLU A 524 9.23 -12.86 10.88
N THR A 525 10.01 -13.70 10.21
CA THR A 525 11.38 -14.05 10.64
C THR A 525 12.33 -12.86 10.58
N GLU A 526 12.21 -12.08 9.50
CA GLU A 526 13.04 -10.91 9.27
C GLU A 526 12.78 -9.82 10.31
N PHE A 527 11.53 -9.50 10.57
CA PHE A 527 11.15 -8.51 11.59
C PHE A 527 11.50 -8.98 13.01
N ALA A 528 11.35 -10.28 13.30
CA ALA A 528 11.70 -10.82 14.62
C ALA A 528 13.19 -10.74 14.94
N GLN A 529 14.04 -10.71 13.94
CA GLN A 529 15.50 -10.74 14.08
C GLN A 529 16.21 -9.47 13.62
N ALA A 530 15.47 -8.50 13.07
CA ALA A 530 16.05 -7.26 12.60
C ALA A 530 16.76 -6.51 13.73
N GLN A 531 17.98 -6.06 13.45
CA GLN A 531 18.72 -5.10 14.28
C GLN A 531 18.67 -3.74 13.58
N ASP A 532 18.73 -2.68 14.37
CA ASP A 532 18.69 -1.29 13.86
C ASP A 532 17.48 -1.03 12.93
N LEU A 533 16.32 -1.62 13.30
CA LEU A 533 15.07 -1.46 12.60
C LEU A 533 14.48 -0.08 12.89
N GLU A 534 14.13 0.63 11.82
CA GLU A 534 13.38 1.87 11.88
C GLU A 534 11.99 1.67 11.27
N LEU A 535 10.97 2.25 11.88
CA LEU A 535 9.58 2.16 11.46
C LEU A 535 9.02 3.54 11.18
N ALA A 536 8.40 3.70 10.01
CA ALA A 536 7.49 4.80 9.73
C ALA A 536 6.08 4.34 10.09
N VAL A 537 5.43 5.00 11.03
CA VAL A 537 4.15 4.57 11.60
C VAL A 537 3.13 5.71 11.68
N GLN A 538 1.86 5.34 11.67
CA GLN A 538 0.75 6.21 12.05
C GLN A 538 0.15 5.74 13.37
N LEU A 539 -0.36 6.68 14.17
CA LEU A 539 -1.07 6.36 15.41
C LEU A 539 -2.49 5.91 15.11
N SER A 540 -2.97 4.90 15.83
CA SER A 540 -4.32 4.36 15.69
C SER A 540 -4.84 3.85 17.03
N VAL A 541 -6.14 3.62 17.10
CA VAL A 541 -6.83 3.04 18.26
C VAL A 541 -7.19 1.59 17.96
N ASN A 542 -6.93 0.72 18.91
CA ASN A 542 -7.50 -0.62 18.93
C ASN A 542 -8.58 -0.69 20.02
N GLN A 543 -9.82 -0.97 19.61
CA GLN A 543 -10.93 -1.19 20.53
C GLN A 543 -11.27 -2.68 20.56
N TRP A 544 -11.04 -3.33 21.69
CA TRP A 544 -11.35 -4.73 21.87
C TRP A 544 -11.92 -4.99 23.27
N ASN A 545 -13.06 -5.68 23.35
CA ASN A 545 -13.74 -5.99 24.61
C ASN A 545 -13.96 -4.79 25.53
N GLY A 546 -14.27 -3.62 24.98
CA GLY A 546 -14.50 -2.38 25.73
C GLY A 546 -13.21 -1.72 26.26
N GLN A 547 -12.04 -2.24 25.92
CA GLN A 547 -10.76 -1.59 26.20
C GLN A 547 -10.26 -0.86 24.96
N THR A 548 -9.88 0.39 25.14
CA THR A 548 -9.26 1.23 24.12
C THR A 548 -7.76 1.28 24.36
N THR A 549 -6.97 0.84 23.42
CA THR A 549 -5.50 0.86 23.49
C THR A 549 -4.93 1.56 22.24
N LEU A 550 -3.83 2.30 22.45
CA LEU A 550 -3.08 2.86 21.35
C LEU A 550 -2.27 1.75 20.65
N GLN A 551 -2.33 1.71 19.34
CA GLN A 551 -1.51 0.85 18.49
C GLN A 551 -0.88 1.66 17.37
N LEU A 552 0.16 1.12 16.76
CA LEU A 552 0.88 1.72 15.65
C LEU A 552 0.52 0.98 14.36
N MET A 553 0.26 1.74 13.29
CA MET A 553 0.03 1.20 11.96
C MET A 553 1.29 1.41 11.13
N LEU A 554 1.90 0.33 10.67
CA LEU A 554 3.12 0.42 9.85
C LEU A 554 2.80 1.00 8.47
N VAL A 555 3.49 2.06 8.10
CA VAL A 555 3.50 2.64 6.75
C VAL A 555 4.66 2.06 5.96
N ASP A 556 5.86 2.08 6.55
CA ASP A 556 7.08 1.55 5.93
C ASP A 556 8.10 1.14 7.00
N ALA A 557 9.08 0.33 6.60
CA ALA A 557 10.16 -0.11 7.48
C ALA A 557 11.50 -0.14 6.74
N ARG A 558 12.57 0.21 7.43
CA ARG A 558 13.93 0.05 6.92
C ARG A 558 14.89 -0.43 7.99
N VAL A 559 15.97 -1.02 7.56
CA VAL A 559 17.09 -1.44 8.42
C VAL A 559 18.34 -0.72 7.95
N ASP A 560 19.05 -0.10 8.86
CA ASP A 560 20.35 0.50 8.56
C ASP A 560 21.43 -0.59 8.50
N GLY A 561 22.18 -0.63 7.40
CA GLY A 561 23.25 -1.62 7.17
C GLY A 561 22.78 -3.00 6.72
N VAL A 562 23.63 -4.00 6.93
CA VAL A 562 23.42 -5.40 6.48
C VAL A 562 22.50 -6.14 7.44
N GLN A 563 21.48 -6.78 6.90
CA GLN A 563 20.52 -7.58 7.65
C GLN A 563 21.04 -9.02 7.84
N LEU A 564 21.17 -9.47 9.08
CA LEU A 564 21.71 -10.76 9.42
C LEU A 564 20.66 -11.66 10.10
N PHE A 565 20.37 -12.82 9.49
CA PHE A 565 19.32 -13.72 9.96
C PHE A 565 19.85 -15.06 10.38
N ASN A 566 19.47 -15.50 11.58
CA ASN A 566 19.75 -16.83 12.09
C ASN A 566 18.64 -17.81 11.67
N VAL A 567 18.93 -18.64 10.68
CA VAL A 567 18.02 -19.68 10.17
C VAL A 567 18.58 -21.10 10.39
N ARG A 568 19.42 -21.29 11.43
CA ARG A 568 20.01 -22.58 11.77
C ARG A 568 19.04 -23.60 12.35
N SER A 569 17.83 -23.17 12.77
CA SER A 569 16.84 -24.12 13.28
C SER A 569 16.35 -25.06 12.17
N LYS A 570 16.00 -26.30 12.56
CA LYS A 570 15.55 -27.35 11.62
C LYS A 570 14.29 -26.96 10.85
N ASN A 571 13.43 -26.14 11.47
CA ASN A 571 12.12 -25.75 10.96
C ASN A 571 12.11 -24.32 10.39
N ALA A 572 13.27 -23.66 10.30
CA ALA A 572 13.34 -22.34 9.70
C ALA A 572 13.06 -22.44 8.20
N SER A 573 12.08 -21.69 7.72
CA SER A 573 11.84 -21.51 6.29
C SER A 573 12.94 -20.61 5.70
N LEU A 574 13.44 -20.97 4.53
CA LEU A 574 14.37 -20.14 3.78
C LEU A 574 13.58 -19.19 2.88
N PRO A 575 14.07 -17.96 2.65
CA PRO A 575 13.42 -17.02 1.75
C PRO A 575 13.40 -17.57 0.32
N ALA A 576 12.26 -17.42 -0.35
CA ALA A 576 12.12 -17.84 -1.74
C ALA A 576 12.95 -16.94 -2.68
N GLY A 577 13.56 -17.54 -3.70
CA GLY A 577 14.30 -16.78 -4.72
C GLY A 577 15.68 -16.27 -4.30
N VAL A 578 16.12 -16.49 -3.05
CA VAL A 578 17.46 -16.10 -2.59
C VAL A 578 18.47 -17.21 -2.91
N PRO A 579 19.64 -16.90 -3.54
CA PRO A 579 20.69 -17.87 -3.83
C PRO A 579 21.19 -18.59 -2.56
N VAL A 580 21.39 -19.90 -2.66
CA VAL A 580 21.87 -20.72 -1.55
C VAL A 580 23.29 -21.21 -1.84
N LEU A 581 24.24 -20.85 -0.99
CA LEU A 581 25.61 -21.36 -1.03
C LEU A 581 25.63 -22.75 -0.43
N ASP A 582 25.63 -23.78 -1.28
CA ASP A 582 25.77 -25.18 -0.92
C ASP A 582 27.08 -25.71 -1.51
N PHE A 583 28.14 -25.75 -0.70
CA PHE A 583 29.47 -26.18 -1.12
C PHE A 583 29.58 -27.70 -1.42
N THR A 584 28.47 -28.43 -1.33
CA THR A 584 28.39 -29.82 -1.81
C THR A 584 27.93 -29.90 -3.28
N LYS A 585 27.54 -28.76 -3.88
CA LYS A 585 27.06 -28.61 -5.25
C LYS A 585 27.82 -27.50 -5.99
N GLU A 586 27.49 -27.30 -7.24
CA GLU A 586 27.90 -26.11 -7.99
C GLU A 586 27.26 -24.86 -7.36
N LEU A 587 28.08 -23.84 -7.14
CA LEU A 587 27.60 -22.60 -6.53
C LEU A 587 26.75 -21.80 -7.53
N PRO A 588 25.70 -21.12 -7.06
CA PRO A 588 24.87 -20.28 -7.91
C PRO A 588 25.62 -19.06 -8.43
N ASP A 589 25.17 -18.50 -9.54
CA ASP A 589 25.58 -17.16 -9.98
C ASP A 589 25.06 -16.11 -8.96
N LEU A 590 25.97 -15.28 -8.49
CA LEU A 590 25.69 -14.22 -7.51
C LEU A 590 25.68 -12.82 -8.14
N THR A 591 25.76 -12.74 -9.46
CA THR A 591 25.75 -11.43 -10.17
C THR A 591 24.47 -10.67 -9.86
N GLY A 592 24.60 -9.50 -9.21
CA GLY A 592 23.47 -8.66 -8.81
C GLY A 592 22.64 -9.18 -7.63
N ALA A 593 23.08 -10.24 -6.93
CA ALA A 593 22.39 -10.74 -5.75
C ALA A 593 22.56 -9.80 -4.56
N SER A 594 21.46 -9.23 -4.05
CA SER A 594 21.43 -8.39 -2.85
C SER A 594 21.33 -9.22 -1.54
N ALA A 595 20.97 -10.50 -1.64
CA ALA A 595 20.82 -11.39 -0.49
C ALA A 595 21.39 -12.77 -0.78
N VAL A 596 21.84 -13.49 0.27
CA VAL A 596 22.40 -14.83 0.16
C VAL A 596 22.04 -15.70 1.36
N VAL A 597 21.84 -16.99 1.13
CA VAL A 597 21.73 -18.01 2.19
C VAL A 597 23.04 -18.78 2.28
N VAL A 598 23.71 -18.78 3.44
CA VAL A 598 24.83 -19.67 3.73
C VAL A 598 24.25 -21.02 4.15
N GLY A 599 24.14 -21.94 3.20
CA GLY A 599 23.54 -23.26 3.39
C GLY A 599 24.52 -24.25 4.05
N ASN A 600 25.24 -25.02 3.27
CA ASN A 600 26.36 -25.86 3.76
C ASN A 600 27.67 -25.08 3.79
N ILE A 601 28.40 -25.20 4.87
CA ILE A 601 29.74 -24.61 4.98
C ILE A 601 30.82 -25.52 4.47
N PRO A 602 31.88 -25.00 3.81
CA PRO A 602 33.03 -25.81 3.38
C PRO A 602 33.89 -26.25 4.58
N GLU A 603 34.74 -27.25 4.39
CA GLU A 603 35.74 -27.65 5.43
C GLU A 603 36.77 -26.53 5.68
N ASP A 604 37.07 -25.73 4.66
CA ASP A 604 37.91 -24.53 4.70
C ASP A 604 37.05 -23.32 4.40
N LEU A 605 36.97 -22.38 5.33
CA LEU A 605 36.16 -21.16 5.20
C LEU A 605 36.76 -20.14 4.24
N GLU A 606 37.95 -20.31 3.70
CA GLU A 606 38.59 -19.33 2.82
C GLU A 606 37.76 -19.07 1.55
N SER A 607 37.17 -20.12 0.98
CA SER A 607 36.26 -20.01 -0.17
C SER A 607 35.00 -19.19 0.15
N LEU A 608 34.44 -19.36 1.35
CA LEU A 608 33.28 -18.58 1.81
C LEU A 608 33.66 -17.12 2.07
N ARG A 609 34.82 -16.89 2.73
CA ARG A 609 35.34 -15.52 2.98
C ARG A 609 35.57 -14.75 1.69
N LYS A 610 36.10 -15.39 0.66
CA LYS A 610 36.32 -14.80 -0.65
C LYS A 610 35.01 -14.30 -1.26
N ILE A 611 33.91 -15.06 -1.17
CA ILE A 611 32.60 -14.67 -1.64
C ILE A 611 32.13 -13.37 -0.92
N PHE A 612 32.32 -13.29 0.40
CA PHE A 612 31.94 -12.12 1.19
C PHE A 612 32.86 -10.90 0.98
N GLN A 613 34.05 -11.10 0.41
CA GLN A 613 34.94 -10.02 0.01
C GLN A 613 34.66 -9.50 -1.40
N GLU A 614 34.09 -10.33 -2.27
CA GLU A 614 33.81 -10.01 -3.67
C GLU A 614 32.37 -9.50 -3.89
N HIS A 615 31.45 -9.67 -2.91
CA HIS A 615 30.03 -9.32 -3.03
C HIS A 615 29.56 -8.54 -1.81
N ASP A 616 28.81 -7.48 -2.07
CA ASP A 616 28.19 -6.64 -1.05
C ASP A 616 26.72 -7.06 -0.87
N PHE A 617 26.45 -7.89 0.12
CA PHE A 617 25.10 -8.35 0.40
C PHE A 617 24.37 -7.40 1.37
N GLN A 618 23.13 -7.06 1.05
CA GLN A 618 22.23 -6.32 1.94
C GLN A 618 21.58 -7.24 2.99
N ALA A 619 21.46 -8.56 2.70
CA ALA A 619 20.93 -9.52 3.65
C ALA A 619 21.67 -10.86 3.59
N VAL A 620 21.94 -11.46 4.76
CA VAL A 620 22.60 -12.78 4.87
C VAL A 620 21.81 -13.67 5.82
N TYR A 621 21.43 -14.85 5.33
CA TYR A 621 20.72 -15.89 6.08
C TYR A 621 21.67 -17.03 6.43
N PHE A 622 22.00 -17.22 7.70
CA PHE A 622 22.92 -18.23 8.18
C PHE A 622 22.21 -19.53 8.55
N LYS A 623 22.19 -20.49 7.64
CA LYS A 623 21.75 -21.88 7.89
C LYS A 623 22.87 -22.73 8.46
N ASN A 624 24.08 -22.55 7.94
CA ASN A 624 25.36 -23.11 8.44
C ASN A 624 25.31 -24.60 8.69
N GLU A 625 24.85 -25.41 7.73
CA GLU A 625 24.86 -26.84 7.87
C GLU A 625 26.32 -27.38 7.77
N ILE A 626 26.72 -28.20 8.74
CA ILE A 626 28.07 -28.73 8.85
C ILE A 626 28.04 -30.25 8.61
N ALA A 627 28.54 -30.69 7.46
CA ALA A 627 28.52 -32.11 7.09
C ALA A 627 29.42 -32.98 7.99
N LYS A 628 30.60 -32.48 8.37
CA LYS A 628 31.55 -33.15 9.25
C LYS A 628 31.83 -32.29 10.47
N ALA A 629 31.10 -32.51 11.53
CA ALA A 629 31.10 -31.66 12.73
C ALA A 629 32.34 -31.92 13.63
N TYR A 630 33.52 -31.46 13.20
CA TYR A 630 34.76 -31.56 13.99
C TYR A 630 34.70 -30.77 15.29
N TYR A 631 33.90 -29.68 15.34
CA TYR A 631 33.71 -28.88 16.56
C TYR A 631 33.10 -29.71 17.73
N LEU A 632 32.35 -30.80 17.41
CA LEU A 632 31.79 -31.70 18.41
C LEU A 632 32.82 -32.75 18.89
N THR A 633 33.87 -33.01 18.11
CA THR A 633 34.89 -34.06 18.39
C THR A 633 36.21 -33.48 18.86
N GLY A 634 36.44 -32.21 18.56
CA GLY A 634 37.71 -31.54 18.76
C GLY A 634 38.81 -32.05 17.81
N TYR A 635 40.04 -31.72 18.12
CA TYR A 635 41.24 -32.06 17.35
C TYR A 635 42.08 -33.15 17.99
N GLY A 636 41.53 -33.80 19.02
CA GLY A 636 42.19 -34.90 19.76
C GLY A 636 43.06 -34.44 20.94
N SER A 637 42.87 -35.09 22.10
CA SER A 637 43.66 -34.82 23.26
C SER A 637 45.01 -35.62 23.21
N ARG A 638 46.00 -35.18 23.98
CA ARG A 638 47.28 -35.87 24.12
C ARG A 638 47.08 -37.33 24.51
N ASP A 639 46.14 -37.61 25.40
CA ASP A 639 45.83 -38.96 25.85
C ASP A 639 45.22 -39.82 24.75
N GLN A 640 44.38 -39.24 23.89
CA GLN A 640 43.81 -39.93 22.74
C GLN A 640 44.92 -40.31 21.72
N TYR A 641 45.82 -39.39 21.41
CA TYR A 641 46.98 -39.67 20.54
C TYR A 641 47.90 -40.73 21.16
N ALA A 642 48.20 -40.64 22.45
CA ALA A 642 48.98 -41.62 23.14
C ALA A 642 48.34 -43.02 23.15
N LYS A 643 47.02 -43.06 23.33
CA LYS A 643 46.26 -44.31 23.30
C LYS A 643 46.25 -44.91 21.91
N LEU A 644 46.06 -44.13 20.88
CA LEU A 644 46.15 -44.57 19.48
C LEU A 644 47.54 -45.10 19.19
N TYR A 645 48.62 -44.36 19.52
CA TYR A 645 50.00 -44.78 19.29
C TYR A 645 50.33 -46.10 19.98
N LYS A 646 49.96 -46.28 21.25
CA LYS A 646 50.16 -47.55 21.98
C LYS A 646 49.45 -48.71 21.30
N THR A 647 48.23 -48.48 20.82
CA THR A 647 47.44 -49.55 20.17
C THR A 647 48.01 -49.95 18.84
N ILE A 648 48.43 -49.04 17.98
CA ILE A 648 49.08 -49.37 16.70
C ILE A 648 50.48 -49.95 16.88
N TYR A 649 51.17 -49.56 17.95
CA TYR A 649 52.48 -50.16 18.29
C TYR A 649 52.35 -51.64 18.72
N GLN A 650 51.22 -51.92 19.41
CA GLN A 650 50.88 -53.25 19.88
C GLN A 650 50.41 -54.20 18.74
N TYR A 651 49.69 -53.59 17.78
CA TYR A 651 49.16 -54.23 16.58
C TYR A 651 49.76 -53.58 15.32
N PRO A 652 50.99 -53.98 14.91
CA PRO A 652 51.80 -53.22 13.95
C PRO A 652 51.25 -53.21 12.52
N GLU A 653 50.30 -54.08 12.20
CA GLU A 653 49.58 -54.07 10.94
C GLU A 653 48.05 -54.04 11.21
N PHE A 654 47.31 -53.10 10.58
CA PHE A 654 45.90 -52.96 10.80
C PHE A 654 45.16 -52.53 9.51
N ASP A 655 44.09 -53.26 9.14
CA ASP A 655 43.27 -52.91 7.96
C ASP A 655 42.31 -51.76 8.28
N VAL A 656 42.66 -50.57 7.83
CA VAL A 656 41.86 -49.35 8.08
C VAL A 656 40.67 -49.22 7.12
N ARG A 657 40.55 -50.05 6.06
CA ARG A 657 39.40 -50.04 5.15
C ARG A 657 38.17 -50.67 5.79
N TYR A 658 38.38 -51.81 6.46
CA TYR A 658 37.29 -52.66 6.95
C TYR A 658 37.13 -52.64 8.47
N LYS A 659 38.20 -52.33 9.23
CA LYS A 659 38.22 -52.42 10.70
C LYS A 659 38.34 -51.07 11.40
N LEU A 660 38.24 -49.95 10.67
CA LEU A 660 38.37 -48.61 11.24
C LEU A 660 37.30 -48.33 12.29
N LYS A 661 36.06 -48.80 12.06
CA LYS A 661 34.95 -48.68 12.99
C LYS A 661 35.17 -49.41 14.30
N ASP A 662 35.79 -50.60 14.23
CA ASP A 662 36.12 -51.41 15.40
C ASP A 662 37.24 -50.76 16.22
N LEU A 663 38.23 -50.18 15.56
CA LEU A 663 39.31 -49.43 16.19
C LEU A 663 38.75 -48.16 16.88
N ALA A 664 37.86 -47.45 16.24
CA ALA A 664 37.20 -46.28 16.80
C ALA A 664 36.43 -46.63 18.08
N ALA A 665 35.67 -47.72 18.05
CA ALA A 665 34.90 -48.21 19.20
C ALA A 665 35.84 -48.64 20.35
N TYR A 666 36.92 -49.38 20.04
CA TYR A 666 37.92 -49.82 21.02
C TYR A 666 38.61 -48.63 21.72
N LEU A 667 39.00 -47.62 20.94
CA LEU A 667 39.68 -46.45 21.45
C LEU A 667 38.71 -45.46 22.14
N LYS A 668 37.41 -45.61 21.93
CA LYS A 668 36.38 -44.66 22.31
C LYS A 668 36.63 -43.26 21.70
N ILE A 669 37.01 -43.24 20.42
CA ILE A 669 37.27 -42.05 19.62
C ILE A 669 36.28 -42.08 18.47
N GLN A 670 35.64 -40.96 18.17
CA GLN A 670 34.73 -40.90 17.03
C GLN A 670 35.47 -41.15 15.71
N GLN A 671 34.88 -41.94 14.83
CA GLN A 671 35.54 -42.38 13.60
C GLN A 671 36.07 -41.21 12.75
N ILE A 672 35.33 -40.11 12.68
CA ILE A 672 35.73 -38.92 11.93
C ILE A 672 37.04 -38.30 12.45
N LEU A 673 37.20 -38.24 13.78
CA LEU A 673 38.42 -37.76 14.42
C LEU A 673 39.56 -38.78 14.25
N LEU A 674 39.26 -40.09 14.40
CA LEU A 674 40.25 -41.13 14.27
C LEU A 674 40.92 -41.15 12.88
N VAL A 675 40.15 -40.91 11.82
CA VAL A 675 40.68 -40.75 10.45
C VAL A 675 41.74 -39.65 10.41
N LYS A 676 41.41 -38.46 10.96
CA LYS A 676 42.35 -37.33 11.00
C LYS A 676 43.58 -37.65 11.84
N MET A 677 43.42 -38.31 12.99
CA MET A 677 44.55 -38.71 13.84
C MET A 677 45.48 -39.68 13.14
N ILE A 678 44.96 -40.63 12.35
CA ILE A 678 45.75 -41.55 11.54
C ILE A 678 46.51 -40.80 10.43
N GLN A 679 45.86 -39.87 9.76
CA GLN A 679 46.49 -39.02 8.73
C GLN A 679 47.63 -38.17 9.32
N ILE A 680 47.43 -37.60 10.53
CA ILE A 680 48.46 -36.87 11.27
C ILE A 680 49.67 -37.80 11.57
N PHE A 681 49.40 -39.03 12.01
CA PHE A 681 50.47 -39.99 12.26
C PHE A 681 51.19 -40.39 10.97
N GLN A 682 50.51 -40.50 9.85
CA GLN A 682 51.08 -40.72 8.55
C GLN A 682 51.99 -39.58 8.10
N GLU A 683 51.54 -38.33 8.23
CA GLU A 683 52.31 -37.15 7.90
C GLU A 683 53.59 -37.03 8.76
N LEU A 684 53.48 -37.36 10.04
CA LEU A 684 54.61 -37.34 10.97
C LEU A 684 55.56 -38.55 10.83
N GLY A 685 55.23 -39.53 9.94
CA GLY A 685 56.06 -40.72 9.70
C GLY A 685 55.90 -41.80 10.75
N PHE A 686 54.94 -41.78 11.66
CA PHE A 686 54.68 -42.78 12.67
C PHE A 686 54.00 -44.01 12.10
N VAL A 687 53.30 -43.89 11.00
CA VAL A 687 52.65 -44.99 10.27
C VAL A 687 52.78 -44.78 8.76
N THR A 688 52.72 -45.85 8.03
CA THR A 688 52.55 -45.92 6.57
C THR A 688 51.24 -46.62 6.26
N ILE A 689 50.55 -46.22 5.17
CA ILE A 689 49.35 -46.91 4.71
C ILE A 689 49.54 -47.32 3.26
N GLU A 690 49.59 -48.64 3.02
CA GLU A 690 49.70 -49.21 1.70
C GLU A 690 48.51 -50.14 1.45
N ASN A 691 47.78 -49.95 0.35
CA ASN A 691 46.62 -50.78 0.00
C ASN A 691 45.58 -50.89 1.15
N GLY A 692 45.44 -49.84 1.97
CA GLY A 692 44.50 -49.78 3.11
C GLY A 692 44.95 -50.55 4.34
N ILE A 693 46.23 -51.09 4.36
CA ILE A 693 46.85 -51.62 5.53
C ILE A 693 47.73 -50.55 6.14
N MET A 694 47.46 -50.21 7.37
CA MET A 694 48.27 -49.30 8.18
C MET A 694 49.35 -50.09 8.88
N LYS A 695 50.63 -49.66 8.75
CA LYS A 695 51.82 -50.27 9.38
C LYS A 695 52.49 -49.23 10.27
N VAL A 696 52.88 -49.64 11.48
CA VAL A 696 53.64 -48.78 12.39
C VAL A 696 55.11 -48.68 11.96
N ASN A 697 55.62 -47.45 11.93
CA ASN A 697 57.06 -47.23 11.78
C ASN A 697 57.76 -47.27 13.16
N LYS A 698 58.45 -48.32 13.49
CA LYS A 698 59.16 -48.53 14.78
C LYS A 698 60.44 -47.69 14.90
N GLU A 699 60.91 -47.16 13.79
CA GLU A 699 62.14 -46.36 13.71
C GLU A 699 61.82 -44.87 13.58
N ALA A 700 60.58 -44.48 13.75
CA ALA A 700 60.16 -43.08 13.64
C ALA A 700 60.87 -42.25 14.69
N GLU A 701 61.39 -41.08 14.25
CA GLU A 701 61.93 -40.08 15.16
C GLU A 701 60.83 -39.49 16.03
N LYS A 702 61.19 -39.08 17.24
CA LYS A 702 60.25 -38.42 18.15
C LYS A 702 59.90 -37.04 17.61
N ARG A 703 58.65 -36.83 17.31
CA ARG A 703 58.06 -35.51 16.82
C ARG A 703 56.87 -35.11 17.65
N GLU A 704 56.63 -33.81 17.70
CA GLU A 704 55.45 -33.28 18.37
C GLU A 704 54.25 -33.28 17.40
N ILE A 705 53.06 -33.63 17.87
CA ILE A 705 51.82 -33.65 17.07
C ILE A 705 51.56 -32.28 16.43
N ALA A 706 51.94 -31.19 17.11
CA ALA A 706 51.81 -29.83 16.63
C ALA A 706 52.63 -29.48 15.39
N GLU A 707 53.65 -30.33 15.02
CA GLU A 707 54.42 -30.16 13.79
C GLU A 707 53.65 -30.56 12.53
N SER A 708 52.56 -31.33 12.69
CA SER A 708 51.69 -31.74 11.59
C SER A 708 50.87 -30.58 11.05
N SER A 709 50.92 -30.35 9.74
CA SER A 709 50.09 -29.37 9.06
C SER A 709 48.63 -29.80 9.13
N ILE A 710 48.32 -31.09 9.04
CA ILE A 710 46.96 -31.63 9.19
C ILE A 710 46.41 -31.35 10.58
N TYR A 711 47.24 -31.43 11.64
CA TYR A 711 46.83 -31.10 12.99
C TYR A 711 46.51 -29.61 13.14
N GLN A 712 47.36 -28.73 12.60
CA GLN A 712 47.13 -27.29 12.66
C GLN A 712 45.86 -26.87 11.89
N ASN A 713 45.69 -27.46 10.69
CA ASN A 713 44.47 -27.23 9.90
C ASN A 713 43.22 -27.75 10.63
N LEU A 714 43.26 -28.94 11.23
CA LEU A 714 42.16 -29.50 12.01
C LEU A 714 41.81 -28.59 13.21
N LYS A 715 42.83 -28.09 13.90
CA LYS A 715 42.62 -27.13 15.02
C LYS A 715 41.94 -25.85 14.57
N GLN A 716 42.32 -25.31 13.42
CA GLN A 716 41.69 -24.14 12.82
C GLN A 716 40.25 -24.45 12.39
N THR A 717 40.03 -25.55 11.69
CA THR A 717 38.69 -26.02 11.28
C THR A 717 37.74 -26.18 12.47
N VAL A 718 38.21 -26.74 13.60
CA VAL A 718 37.41 -26.88 14.81
C VAL A 718 36.98 -25.50 15.32
N LYS A 719 37.91 -24.56 15.41
CA LYS A 719 37.63 -23.20 15.87
C LYS A 719 36.62 -22.47 14.94
N GLU A 720 36.80 -22.59 13.64
CA GLU A 720 35.94 -21.97 12.63
C GLU A 720 34.54 -22.59 12.63
N GLN A 721 34.44 -23.93 12.70
CA GLN A 721 33.15 -24.61 12.81
C GLN A 721 32.41 -24.27 14.12
N GLU A 722 33.15 -24.11 15.22
CA GLU A 722 32.55 -23.66 16.50
C GLU A 722 31.95 -22.29 16.36
N LEU A 723 32.65 -21.34 15.72
CA LEU A 723 32.12 -20.00 15.42
C LEU A 723 30.85 -20.10 14.54
N MET A 724 30.92 -20.84 13.43
CA MET A 724 29.80 -20.98 12.49
C MET A 724 28.57 -21.65 13.11
N ALA A 725 28.76 -22.58 14.04
CA ALA A 725 27.72 -23.35 14.69
C ALA A 725 27.09 -22.58 15.87
N LEU A 726 27.89 -21.93 16.70
CA LEU A 726 27.53 -21.41 18.01
C LEU A 726 27.64 -19.90 18.13
N GLY A 727 28.40 -19.23 17.27
CA GLY A 727 28.56 -17.79 17.27
C GLY A 727 27.26 -17.05 16.91
N THR A 728 27.16 -15.80 17.29
CA THR A 728 26.09 -14.89 16.85
C THR A 728 26.24 -14.63 15.34
N VAL A 729 25.15 -14.30 14.67
CA VAL A 729 25.19 -13.98 13.23
C VAL A 729 26.11 -12.80 12.93
N ARG A 730 26.24 -11.86 13.86
CA ARG A 730 27.15 -10.73 13.76
C ARG A 730 28.62 -11.15 13.84
N GLU A 731 28.99 -11.94 14.83
CA GLU A 731 30.36 -12.48 14.96
C GLU A 731 30.77 -13.29 13.72
N ILE A 732 29.83 -14.08 13.17
CA ILE A 732 30.08 -14.85 11.95
C ILE A 732 30.31 -13.91 10.76
N TYR A 733 29.45 -12.91 10.58
CA TYR A 733 29.56 -11.93 9.49
C TYR A 733 30.88 -11.15 9.57
N ASP A 734 31.21 -10.62 10.75
CA ASP A 734 32.43 -9.85 10.98
C ASP A 734 33.69 -10.71 10.71
N TYR A 735 33.65 -12.00 11.06
CA TYR A 735 34.73 -12.94 10.73
C TYR A 735 34.87 -13.18 9.22
N LEU A 736 33.76 -13.36 8.50
CA LEU A 736 33.75 -13.62 7.05
C LEU A 736 34.18 -12.38 6.25
N THR A 737 33.78 -11.17 6.66
CA THR A 737 34.13 -9.90 5.99
C THR A 737 35.51 -9.37 6.38
N GLY A 738 36.15 -9.94 7.42
CA GLY A 738 37.43 -9.46 7.94
C GLY A 738 37.30 -8.20 8.83
N GLN A 739 36.11 -7.89 9.30
CA GLN A 739 35.82 -6.77 10.21
C GLN A 739 35.97 -7.17 11.70
N ALA A 740 36.24 -8.44 11.99
CA ALA A 740 36.49 -8.90 13.35
C ALA A 740 37.76 -8.24 13.92
N SER A 741 37.60 -7.46 14.99
CA SER A 741 38.64 -6.81 15.78
C SER A 741 39.43 -7.82 16.64
#